data_1567c34f0699326c5d47b70d9d2de556
#
_entry.id   1567c34f0699326c5d47b70d9d2de556
#
_cell.length_a   1.000
_cell.length_b   1.000
_cell.length_c   1.000
_cell.angle_alpha   90.00
_cell.angle_beta   90.00
_cell.angle_gamma   90.00
#
_symmetry.space_group_name_H-M   'P 1'
#
loop_
_entity.id
_entity.type
_entity.pdbx_description
1 polymer ?
#
loop_
_entity_poly.entity_id
_entity_poly.type
_entity_poly.pdbx_seq_one_letter_code
_entity_poly.pdbx_strand_id
1 'polypeptide(L)'
;MTIRRTPEYRMCRSKVRASGVLLFSLFTACLAPNLLAEETSSASEFEEVVVRAHPLSAEGLAQSSISLSGDALRRNLAPNLGEVLGTQPGINSSSFGAAVGRPVIHGLGGARVKVMEDRLSSMDVSVTSGDHATTVEPFIADSIEVLKGPATLLYGNGAVGGVVDVHTGRVPHGQQDEGISGRITAQGSDNENEHAVAGRLDGRSDAIAWHIDAFDRRSSNYEIPGETESAALIAQEEAEAGAGAEPHADEESPGFLPGSHFSTDGGAFGVSFVGDNWFSGIAISQLNAVYGLPGGHGHHHEDHDDDHDADHDADHDDDHDADHDVDHDTDHDGDHADEDFTTPVLDLEQQRIDLEIGRAGPLSNSQSTWLSRAASSVESINFRLGVNDYEHAEIEPNGEIATFFENDALEARLEITHALATSKHVWGIQLEDREFSVTGTEAFVPAVDSENLGAFWLSERDLDGLSMEMGLRVEQVEHKDQSSGSKKDFTATAGSVGVIYPINSDLTLTANFGYAQRAPVGEELFSNGAHLATGRYEIGTATLDEETVYRSDFILGWAKDSVELNLNAYYASFDDFIYQNPTGAEMEELPVFVWSQADAKFRGLDGELRWSNIQMAGGTLSMRGFFDVIRTSLDTASESELPLIPADRIGLSLTQQWGDVALILEAMRVADQDDVPSYELPTEGFNNYDAHLEWQPRLSSGQKVTVFLRGENLSDDEQRLHTSFIKDAAPQRGRTWTLGARYQF
;
A
#
# COMPACT_ATOMS: atom_id res chain seq x y z
N MET A 1 -18.17 -32.06 -23.65
CA MET A 1 -18.43 -31.08 -24.74
C MET A 1 -17.14 -30.31 -24.90
N THR A 2 -16.35 -30.61 -25.92
CA THR A 2 -14.95 -30.17 -26.02
C THR A 2 -14.90 -28.69 -26.42
N ILE A 3 -14.54 -27.82 -25.49
CA ILE A 3 -14.29 -26.42 -25.79
C ILE A 3 -12.89 -26.33 -26.39
N ARG A 4 -12.82 -25.95 -27.65
CA ARG A 4 -11.56 -25.67 -28.35
C ARG A 4 -10.95 -24.41 -27.75
N ARG A 5 -9.76 -24.55 -27.17
CA ARG A 5 -8.87 -23.44 -26.82
C ARG A 5 -8.56 -22.63 -28.08
N THR A 6 -8.83 -21.36 -28.07
CA THR A 6 -8.44 -20.44 -29.14
C THR A 6 -6.91 -20.21 -29.10
N PRO A 7 -6.22 -20.18 -30.26
CA PRO A 7 -4.74 -20.14 -30.31
C PRO A 7 -4.10 -18.78 -29.98
N GLU A 8 -4.87 -17.79 -29.56
CA GLU A 8 -4.36 -16.41 -29.40
C GLU A 8 -3.58 -16.18 -28.10
N TYR A 9 -3.88 -16.92 -27.03
CA TYR A 9 -3.23 -16.77 -25.73
C TYR A 9 -1.75 -17.17 -25.66
N ARG A 10 -1.29 -18.05 -26.58
CA ARG A 10 0.12 -18.46 -26.63
C ARG A 10 1.05 -17.50 -27.36
N MET A 11 0.54 -16.52 -28.10
CA MET A 11 1.40 -15.63 -28.90
C MET A 11 1.81 -14.34 -28.14
N CYS A 12 1.10 -13.95 -27.09
CA CYS A 12 1.45 -12.78 -26.26
C CYS A 12 2.60 -13.08 -25.28
N ARG A 13 2.57 -14.24 -24.59
CA ARG A 13 3.63 -14.63 -23.64
C ARG A 13 5.04 -14.75 -24.24
N SER A 14 5.18 -15.07 -25.53
CA SER A 14 6.51 -15.22 -26.16
C SER A 14 7.15 -13.91 -26.65
N LYS A 15 6.40 -12.80 -26.69
CA LYS A 15 6.93 -11.51 -27.15
C LYS A 15 7.43 -10.61 -26.03
N VAL A 16 6.84 -10.70 -24.81
CA VAL A 16 7.22 -9.86 -23.68
C VAL A 16 8.52 -10.34 -23.03
N ARG A 17 8.76 -11.67 -22.93
CA ARG A 17 10.03 -12.20 -22.39
C ARG A 17 11.29 -11.79 -23.19
N ALA A 18 11.14 -11.41 -24.46
CA ALA A 18 12.28 -10.96 -25.27
C ALA A 18 12.65 -9.49 -25.06
N SER A 19 11.72 -8.64 -24.54
CA SER A 19 11.96 -7.21 -24.35
C SER A 19 12.68 -6.89 -23.04
N GLY A 20 12.40 -7.60 -21.95
CA GLY A 20 13.08 -7.40 -20.66
C GLY A 20 14.57 -7.75 -20.69
N VAL A 21 14.94 -8.79 -21.43
CA VAL A 21 16.35 -9.23 -21.58
C VAL A 21 17.17 -8.25 -22.44
N LEU A 22 16.54 -7.49 -23.35
CA LEU A 22 17.26 -6.54 -24.20
C LEU A 22 17.63 -5.24 -23.47
N LEU A 23 16.88 -4.82 -22.45
CA LEU A 23 17.20 -3.64 -21.64
C LEU A 23 18.42 -3.88 -20.74
N PHE A 24 18.61 -5.11 -20.24
CA PHE A 24 19.76 -5.44 -19.38
C PHE A 24 21.09 -5.51 -20.14
N SER A 25 21.07 -5.75 -21.45
CA SER A 25 22.30 -5.86 -22.27
C SER A 25 22.91 -4.51 -22.68
N LEU A 26 22.17 -3.39 -22.54
CA LEU A 26 22.69 -2.05 -22.87
C LEU A 26 23.45 -1.40 -21.68
N PHE A 27 23.33 -1.94 -20.48
CA PHE A 27 23.88 -1.34 -19.27
C PHE A 27 25.40 -1.50 -19.10
N THR A 28 26.05 -2.37 -19.86
CA THR A 28 27.48 -2.70 -19.69
C THR A 28 28.45 -1.80 -20.50
N ALA A 29 27.97 -0.84 -21.26
CA ALA A 29 28.82 -0.10 -22.25
C ALA A 29 29.16 1.36 -21.92
N CYS A 30 28.64 1.96 -20.81
CA CYS A 30 28.80 3.41 -20.56
C CYS A 30 29.53 3.79 -19.26
N LEU A 31 30.50 3.00 -18.81
CA LEU A 31 31.38 3.40 -17.69
C LEU A 31 32.71 3.93 -18.21
N ALA A 32 32.79 5.24 -18.52
CA ALA A 32 34.05 5.95 -18.66
C ALA A 32 34.05 7.20 -17.76
N PRO A 33 35.07 7.40 -16.89
CA PRO A 33 35.06 8.48 -15.92
C PRO A 33 35.57 9.78 -16.54
N ASN A 34 34.87 10.89 -16.33
CA ASN A 34 35.43 12.22 -16.48
C ASN A 34 35.64 12.87 -15.11
N LEU A 35 36.88 13.20 -14.84
CA LEU A 35 37.42 13.89 -13.68
C LEU A 35 37.20 15.39 -13.79
N LEU A 36 36.97 16.01 -12.65
CA LEU A 36 37.23 17.37 -12.17
C LEU A 36 36.01 18.20 -11.80
N ALA A 37 35.81 18.38 -10.52
CA ALA A 37 35.31 19.61 -9.93
C ALA A 37 35.58 19.66 -8.43
N GLU A 38 35.77 20.83 -7.94
CA GLU A 38 36.39 21.28 -6.70
C GLU A 38 35.48 21.15 -5.45
N GLU A 39 36.14 20.94 -4.30
CA GLU A 39 35.52 20.80 -2.98
C GLU A 39 34.83 22.07 -2.50
N THR A 40 33.58 21.95 -2.02
CA THR A 40 33.07 22.79 -0.94
C THR A 40 32.44 21.88 0.12
N SER A 41 33.05 21.90 1.31
CA SER A 41 32.53 21.21 2.48
C SER A 41 31.23 21.85 2.91
N SER A 42 30.12 21.16 2.86
CA SER A 42 28.90 21.52 3.57
C SER A 42 28.66 20.54 4.73
N ALA A 43 28.43 21.14 5.90
CA ALA A 43 27.85 20.46 7.04
C ALA A 43 26.58 19.75 6.61
N SER A 44 26.23 18.63 7.27
CA SER A 44 24.99 17.92 7.09
C SER A 44 23.79 18.89 7.17
N GLU A 45 23.35 19.41 6.04
CA GLU A 45 22.06 20.02 5.92
C GLU A 45 21.04 18.91 6.10
N PHE A 46 20.15 19.08 7.08
CA PHE A 46 18.91 18.32 7.13
C PHE A 46 18.21 18.57 5.80
N GLU A 47 17.94 17.51 5.06
CA GLU A 47 17.10 17.60 3.87
C GLU A 47 15.74 18.12 4.32
N GLU A 48 15.40 19.34 3.92
CA GLU A 48 14.12 19.95 4.25
C GLU A 48 13.03 19.10 3.60
N VAL A 49 12.23 18.43 4.42
CA VAL A 49 11.15 17.56 3.95
C VAL A 49 10.03 18.46 3.44
N VAL A 50 9.99 18.67 2.14
CA VAL A 50 8.91 19.40 1.49
C VAL A 50 7.74 18.45 1.26
N VAL A 51 6.64 18.62 2.01
CA VAL A 51 5.39 17.88 1.77
C VAL A 51 4.80 18.32 0.44
N ARG A 52 4.70 17.39 -0.52
CA ARG A 52 4.21 17.65 -1.88
C ARG A 52 2.75 17.24 -2.08
N ALA A 53 2.25 16.30 -1.27
CA ALA A 53 0.85 15.87 -1.32
C ALA A 53 -0.13 16.98 -0.99
N HIS A 54 0.29 18.02 -0.25
CA HIS A 54 -0.57 19.16 0.04
C HIS A 54 -0.13 20.41 -0.73
N PRO A 55 -1.03 21.08 -1.47
CA PRO A 55 -0.64 22.16 -2.39
C PRO A 55 -0.39 23.51 -1.71
N LEU A 56 -0.69 23.68 -0.41
CA LEU A 56 -0.66 24.99 0.23
C LEU A 56 0.61 25.31 0.99
N SER A 57 1.17 24.45 1.80
CA SER A 57 2.23 24.85 2.72
C SER A 57 3.42 23.92 2.74
N ALA A 58 4.62 24.50 2.81
CA ALA A 58 5.86 23.81 3.13
C ALA A 58 6.20 23.82 4.64
N GLU A 59 5.59 24.71 5.45
CA GLU A 59 5.99 24.94 6.85
C GLU A 59 5.01 24.44 7.91
N GLY A 60 3.95 23.74 7.53
CA GLY A 60 3.00 23.17 8.48
C GLY A 60 1.59 23.09 7.90
N LEU A 61 0.98 21.93 8.09
CA LEU A 61 -0.40 21.68 7.70
C LEU A 61 -1.28 21.67 8.93
N ALA A 62 -2.52 22.11 8.78
CA ALA A 62 -3.52 21.95 9.82
C ALA A 62 -3.94 20.48 9.98
N GLN A 63 -3.60 19.62 9.03
CA GLN A 63 -3.81 18.18 9.06
C GLN A 63 -2.56 17.42 9.49
N SER A 64 -2.72 16.34 10.27
CA SER A 64 -1.61 15.45 10.62
C SER A 64 -1.05 14.76 9.38
N SER A 65 0.26 14.87 9.18
CA SER A 65 0.94 14.29 8.01
C SER A 65 2.25 13.62 8.41
N ILE A 66 2.68 12.66 7.60
CA ILE A 66 3.97 11.98 7.69
C ILE A 66 4.60 12.03 6.31
N SER A 67 5.90 12.26 6.25
CA SER A 67 6.67 12.15 5.01
C SER A 67 7.90 11.28 5.26
N LEU A 68 8.05 10.24 4.46
CA LEU A 68 9.23 9.37 4.41
C LEU A 68 9.98 9.67 3.13
N SER A 69 11.23 10.08 3.23
CA SER A 69 12.12 10.35 2.10
C SER A 69 13.56 9.98 2.45
N GLY A 70 14.45 10.05 1.47
CA GLY A 70 15.88 9.89 1.69
C GLY A 70 16.24 8.59 2.42
N ASP A 71 17.14 8.68 3.42
CA ASP A 71 17.60 7.51 4.18
C ASP A 71 16.48 6.92 5.06
N ALA A 72 15.50 7.73 5.50
CA ALA A 72 14.36 7.25 6.29
C ALA A 72 13.48 6.30 5.49
N LEU A 73 13.13 6.64 4.24
CA LEU A 73 12.40 5.74 3.35
C LEU A 73 13.21 4.47 3.05
N ARG A 74 14.50 4.64 2.72
CA ARG A 74 15.37 3.53 2.34
C ARG A 74 15.58 2.48 3.44
N ARG A 75 15.49 2.87 4.71
CA ARG A 75 15.59 1.95 5.86
C ARG A 75 14.30 1.17 6.09
N ASN A 76 13.17 1.74 5.71
CA ASN A 76 11.86 1.12 5.88
C ASN A 76 11.36 0.39 4.61
N LEU A 77 12.20 0.22 3.57
CA LEU A 77 11.77 -0.49 2.37
C LEU A 77 11.40 -1.94 2.71
N ALA A 78 10.19 -2.31 2.30
CA ALA A 78 9.56 -3.60 2.51
C ALA A 78 8.76 -4.00 1.26
N PRO A 79 8.27 -5.24 1.15
CA PRO A 79 7.54 -5.71 -0.04
C PRO A 79 6.33 -4.87 -0.43
N ASN A 80 5.62 -4.29 0.53
CA ASN A 80 4.37 -3.57 0.29
C ASN A 80 4.28 -2.27 1.11
N LEU A 81 3.34 -1.38 0.76
CA LEU A 81 3.18 -0.07 1.38
C LEU A 81 2.77 -0.13 2.86
N GLY A 82 1.97 -1.13 3.23
CA GLY A 82 1.54 -1.31 4.61
C GLY A 82 2.73 -1.57 5.54
N GLU A 83 3.65 -2.44 5.15
CA GLU A 83 4.87 -2.72 5.91
C GLU A 83 5.82 -1.52 5.93
N VAL A 84 6.04 -0.84 4.79
CA VAL A 84 6.88 0.37 4.72
C VAL A 84 6.42 1.43 5.72
N LEU A 85 5.11 1.56 5.92
CA LEU A 85 4.50 2.56 6.79
C LEU A 85 4.17 2.03 8.19
N GLY A 86 4.25 0.72 8.42
CA GLY A 86 3.80 0.04 9.64
C GLY A 86 4.50 0.48 10.94
N THR A 87 5.69 1.10 10.85
CA THR A 87 6.39 1.69 12.02
C THR A 87 6.05 3.15 12.27
N GLN A 88 5.11 3.73 11.50
CA GLN A 88 4.69 5.12 11.68
C GLN A 88 3.51 5.23 12.67
N PRO A 89 3.48 6.24 13.57
CA PRO A 89 2.41 6.37 14.54
C PRO A 89 1.06 6.57 13.85
N GLY A 90 0.04 5.81 14.31
CA GLY A 90 -1.32 5.83 13.77
C GLY A 90 -1.50 5.17 12.41
N ILE A 91 -0.48 4.44 11.90
CA ILE A 91 -0.58 3.66 10.66
C ILE A 91 -0.23 2.22 10.93
N ASN A 92 -1.09 1.31 10.52
CA ASN A 92 -0.93 -0.14 10.58
C ASN A 92 -0.97 -0.73 9.17
N SER A 93 -0.65 -2.00 9.02
CA SER A 93 -0.77 -2.75 7.77
C SER A 93 -1.93 -3.73 7.83
N SER A 94 -2.75 -3.78 6.80
CA SER A 94 -3.56 -4.97 6.55
C SER A 94 -2.70 -5.92 5.73
N SER A 95 -2.43 -7.11 6.23
CA SER A 95 -1.59 -8.10 5.54
C SER A 95 -2.44 -9.20 4.93
N PHE A 96 -2.08 -9.65 3.74
CA PHE A 96 -2.58 -10.87 3.13
C PHE A 96 -1.39 -11.60 2.46
N GLY A 97 -0.50 -12.16 3.27
CA GLY A 97 0.78 -12.69 2.80
C GLY A 97 1.84 -11.60 2.54
N ALA A 98 2.95 -11.97 1.86
CA ALA A 98 4.10 -11.09 1.67
C ALA A 98 3.86 -9.95 0.67
N ALA A 99 3.14 -10.24 -0.43
CA ALA A 99 2.92 -9.27 -1.50
C ALA A 99 1.90 -8.20 -1.15
N VAL A 100 0.92 -8.54 -0.31
CA VAL A 100 -0.25 -7.70 -0.05
C VAL A 100 -0.18 -7.11 1.36
N GLY A 101 -0.13 -5.79 1.42
CA GLY A 101 -0.21 -5.02 2.66
C GLY A 101 -0.63 -3.60 2.35
N ARG A 102 -1.82 -3.21 2.79
CA ARG A 102 -2.33 -1.86 2.57
C ARG A 102 -2.29 -1.05 3.87
N PRO A 103 -2.02 0.25 3.78
CA PRO A 103 -2.04 1.12 4.95
C PRO A 103 -3.44 1.20 5.58
N VAL A 104 -3.49 1.02 6.91
CA VAL A 104 -4.66 1.26 7.74
C VAL A 104 -4.37 2.48 8.61
N ILE A 105 -5.09 3.58 8.39
CA ILE A 105 -4.85 4.87 9.05
C ILE A 105 -5.91 5.09 10.13
N HIS A 106 -5.50 5.19 11.39
CA HIS A 106 -6.42 5.36 12.53
C HIS A 106 -7.58 4.34 12.54
N GLY A 107 -7.28 3.07 12.20
CA GLY A 107 -8.24 1.99 12.12
C GLY A 107 -9.14 1.99 10.88
N LEU A 108 -8.93 2.90 9.94
CA LEU A 108 -9.66 2.97 8.68
C LEU A 108 -8.79 2.43 7.54
N GLY A 109 -9.31 1.53 6.75
CA GLY A 109 -8.66 0.90 5.59
C GLY A 109 -9.62 0.75 4.40
N GLY A 110 -9.24 -0.02 3.39
CA GLY A 110 -10.04 -0.31 2.21
C GLY A 110 -10.47 0.95 1.46
N ALA A 111 -11.76 1.05 1.14
CA ALA A 111 -12.37 2.16 0.41
C ALA A 111 -12.30 3.53 1.14
N ARG A 112 -11.69 3.61 2.34
CA ARG A 112 -11.54 4.86 3.11
C ARG A 112 -10.13 5.43 3.08
N VAL A 113 -9.13 4.68 2.58
CA VAL A 113 -7.75 5.14 2.42
C VAL A 113 -7.36 5.06 0.96
N LYS A 114 -7.13 6.23 0.34
CA LYS A 114 -6.75 6.31 -1.08
C LYS A 114 -5.24 6.19 -1.23
N VAL A 115 -4.79 5.20 -1.99
CA VAL A 115 -3.38 5.07 -2.41
C VAL A 115 -3.22 5.77 -3.75
N MET A 116 -2.13 6.53 -3.88
CA MET A 116 -1.86 7.38 -5.02
C MET A 116 -0.42 7.26 -5.47
N GLU A 117 -0.19 7.53 -6.74
CA GLU A 117 1.12 7.72 -7.35
C GLU A 117 1.16 9.08 -8.05
N ASP A 118 2.12 9.93 -7.63
CA ASP A 118 2.30 11.29 -8.17
C ASP A 118 1.01 12.12 -8.23
N ARG A 119 0.15 12.01 -7.16
CA ARG A 119 -1.12 12.75 -6.97
C ARG A 119 -2.28 12.32 -7.85
N LEU A 120 -2.19 11.20 -8.52
CA LEU A 120 -3.29 10.48 -9.16
C LEU A 120 -3.50 9.14 -8.43
N SER A 121 -4.69 8.58 -8.48
CA SER A 121 -5.00 7.26 -7.93
C SER A 121 -4.06 6.19 -8.50
N SER A 122 -3.76 5.14 -7.73
CA SER A 122 -3.08 3.94 -8.26
C SER A 122 -3.85 3.28 -9.39
N MET A 123 -5.17 3.51 -9.44
CA MET A 123 -6.08 2.96 -10.46
C MET A 123 -6.04 1.43 -10.54
N ASP A 124 -5.71 0.77 -9.44
CA ASP A 124 -5.76 -0.69 -9.25
C ASP A 124 -7.12 -1.14 -8.68
N VAL A 125 -7.25 -2.43 -8.40
CA VAL A 125 -8.43 -3.02 -7.76
C VAL A 125 -8.19 -3.40 -6.30
N SER A 126 -7.15 -2.88 -5.67
CA SER A 126 -6.79 -3.22 -4.28
C SER A 126 -7.86 -2.82 -3.25
N VAL A 127 -8.83 -1.99 -3.62
CA VAL A 127 -9.96 -1.62 -2.76
C VAL A 127 -11.06 -2.68 -2.78
N THR A 128 -11.16 -3.47 -3.85
CA THR A 128 -12.23 -4.46 -4.07
C THR A 128 -12.13 -5.62 -3.10
N SER A 129 -10.90 -6.10 -2.82
CA SER A 129 -10.66 -7.20 -1.89
C SER A 129 -9.41 -7.00 -1.03
N GLY A 130 -9.34 -7.73 0.10
CA GLY A 130 -8.22 -7.71 1.05
C GLY A 130 -6.94 -8.35 0.51
N ASP A 131 -7.04 -9.29 -0.41
CA ASP A 131 -5.97 -10.06 -1.04
C ASP A 131 -5.38 -9.40 -2.30
N HIS A 132 -5.96 -8.30 -2.78
CA HIS A 132 -5.45 -7.59 -3.94
C HIS A 132 -4.34 -6.61 -3.56
N ALA A 133 -3.16 -6.77 -4.18
CA ALA A 133 -2.02 -5.90 -3.98
C ALA A 133 -2.24 -4.48 -4.57
N THR A 134 -1.63 -3.48 -3.95
CA THR A 134 -1.48 -2.16 -4.58
C THR A 134 -0.39 -2.21 -5.65
N THR A 135 -0.61 -1.55 -6.78
CA THR A 135 0.33 -1.55 -7.92
C THR A 135 1.42 -0.47 -7.83
N VAL A 136 1.74 -0.04 -6.62
CA VAL A 136 2.76 0.98 -6.37
C VAL A 136 4.01 0.34 -5.78
N GLU A 137 5.18 0.52 -6.44
CA GLU A 137 6.44 -0.09 -6.03
C GLU A 137 7.27 0.85 -5.12
N PRO A 138 7.49 0.49 -3.83
CA PRO A 138 8.21 1.35 -2.89
C PRO A 138 9.71 1.51 -3.21
N PHE A 139 10.36 0.55 -3.86
CA PHE A 139 11.81 0.56 -4.12
C PHE A 139 12.25 1.64 -5.11
N ILE A 140 11.34 2.10 -5.98
CA ILE A 140 11.62 3.19 -6.93
C ILE A 140 11.17 4.55 -6.41
N ALA A 141 10.41 4.61 -5.31
CA ALA A 141 9.88 5.85 -4.75
C ALA A 141 10.97 6.83 -4.30
N ASP A 142 10.74 8.12 -4.47
CA ASP A 142 11.56 9.21 -3.93
C ASP A 142 11.10 9.59 -2.52
N SER A 143 9.79 9.63 -2.33
CA SER A 143 9.16 9.88 -1.05
C SER A 143 7.78 9.23 -0.98
N ILE A 144 7.32 8.95 0.22
CA ILE A 144 5.95 8.53 0.51
C ILE A 144 5.38 9.52 1.51
N GLU A 145 4.25 10.11 1.18
CA GLU A 145 3.57 11.08 2.01
C GLU A 145 2.22 10.54 2.46
N VAL A 146 1.90 10.70 3.74
CA VAL A 146 0.63 10.28 4.31
C VAL A 146 -0.07 11.48 4.92
N LEU A 147 -1.31 11.73 4.48
CA LEU A 147 -2.22 12.66 5.12
C LEU A 147 -3.21 11.86 5.96
N LYS A 148 -3.19 12.05 7.28
CA LYS A 148 -4.07 11.33 8.22
C LYS A 148 -5.37 12.11 8.44
N GLY A 149 -6.52 11.43 8.35
CA GLY A 149 -7.84 12.04 8.46
C GLY A 149 -8.42 12.45 7.12
N PRO A 150 -9.53 13.22 7.08
CA PRO A 150 -10.26 13.46 5.85
C PRO A 150 -9.50 14.32 4.85
N ALA A 151 -8.71 13.65 4.01
CA ALA A 151 -8.08 14.23 2.83
C ALA A 151 -9.04 14.29 1.62
N THR A 152 -10.29 13.86 1.81
CA THR A 152 -11.37 13.87 0.80
C THR A 152 -11.50 15.23 0.11
N LEU A 153 -11.26 16.30 0.85
CA LEU A 153 -11.29 17.65 0.32
C LEU A 153 -10.32 17.84 -0.84
N LEU A 154 -9.15 17.22 -0.77
CA LEU A 154 -8.14 17.29 -1.84
C LEU A 154 -8.34 16.22 -2.91
N TYR A 155 -8.64 14.99 -2.49
CA TYR A 155 -8.47 13.80 -3.33
C TYR A 155 -9.77 13.03 -3.62
N GLY A 156 -10.91 13.55 -3.11
CA GLY A 156 -12.24 13.05 -3.44
C GLY A 156 -12.65 11.77 -2.70
N ASN A 157 -13.59 11.08 -3.31
CA ASN A 157 -14.17 9.85 -2.77
C ASN A 157 -13.07 8.83 -2.42
N GLY A 158 -13.23 8.13 -1.31
CA GLY A 158 -12.25 7.15 -0.83
C GLY A 158 -11.14 7.70 0.07
N ALA A 159 -11.07 9.01 0.34
CA ALA A 159 -10.01 9.61 1.17
C ALA A 159 -10.50 10.12 2.55
N VAL A 160 -11.57 9.54 3.11
CA VAL A 160 -12.13 9.97 4.42
C VAL A 160 -11.25 9.55 5.60
N GLY A 161 -10.53 8.43 5.50
CA GLY A 161 -9.55 7.94 6.48
C GLY A 161 -8.18 8.58 6.30
N GLY A 162 -7.80 8.86 5.07
CA GLY A 162 -6.51 9.44 4.71
C GLY A 162 -6.09 9.14 3.28
N VAL A 163 -4.88 9.59 2.97
CA VAL A 163 -4.23 9.37 1.66
C VAL A 163 -2.79 8.94 1.89
N VAL A 164 -2.33 8.03 1.05
CA VAL A 164 -0.92 7.66 0.90
C VAL A 164 -0.51 8.01 -0.53
N ASP A 165 0.37 8.99 -0.69
CA ASP A 165 0.85 9.45 -2.00
C ASP A 165 2.33 9.07 -2.18
N VAL A 166 2.62 8.23 -3.16
CA VAL A 166 3.97 7.77 -3.49
C VAL A 166 4.51 8.59 -4.64
N HIS A 167 5.57 9.34 -4.38
CA HIS A 167 6.22 10.16 -5.39
C HIS A 167 7.34 9.38 -6.08
N THR A 168 7.15 9.09 -7.35
CA THR A 168 8.12 8.38 -8.19
C THR A 168 8.95 9.33 -9.05
N GLY A 169 8.37 10.48 -9.42
CA GLY A 169 9.00 11.47 -10.31
C GLY A 169 9.19 10.95 -11.73
N ARG A 170 8.39 9.98 -12.17
CA ARG A 170 8.44 9.39 -13.52
C ARG A 170 8.22 10.41 -14.63
N VAL A 171 7.38 11.43 -14.38
CA VAL A 171 7.33 12.62 -15.25
C VAL A 171 8.29 13.68 -14.71
N PRO A 172 9.47 13.92 -15.32
CA PRO A 172 10.49 14.81 -14.78
C PRO A 172 10.06 16.29 -14.85
N HIS A 173 10.08 17.00 -13.73
CA HIS A 173 9.72 18.44 -13.67
C HIS A 173 10.88 19.39 -14.00
N GLY A 174 12.08 18.87 -14.27
CA GLY A 174 13.26 19.66 -14.61
C GLY A 174 13.87 20.44 -13.45
N GLN A 175 13.57 20.07 -12.22
CA GLN A 175 14.17 20.66 -11.01
C GLN A 175 15.60 20.16 -10.76
N GLN A 176 16.03 19.12 -11.48
CA GLN A 176 17.35 18.55 -11.39
C GLN A 176 18.38 19.43 -12.07
N ASP A 177 19.62 19.42 -11.58
CA ASP A 177 20.77 20.02 -12.24
C ASP A 177 21.05 19.35 -13.59
N GLU A 178 21.72 20.06 -14.51
CA GLU A 178 22.14 19.46 -15.76
C GLU A 178 23.13 18.31 -15.50
N GLY A 179 22.91 17.17 -16.13
CA GLY A 179 23.73 15.98 -15.98
C GLY A 179 22.90 14.71 -15.86
N ILE A 180 23.50 13.69 -15.30
CA ILE A 180 22.90 12.39 -15.03
C ILE A 180 23.11 12.07 -13.56
N SER A 181 22.05 11.68 -12.88
CA SER A 181 22.08 11.13 -11.53
C SER A 181 21.35 9.79 -11.51
N GLY A 182 21.61 8.97 -10.50
CA GLY A 182 20.93 7.70 -10.43
C GLY A 182 21.18 6.98 -9.12
N ARG A 183 20.37 5.95 -8.87
CA ARG A 183 20.55 5.03 -7.75
C ARG A 183 20.29 3.59 -8.20
N ILE A 184 20.99 2.66 -7.57
CA ILE A 184 20.78 1.22 -7.72
C ILE A 184 20.76 0.63 -6.31
N THR A 185 19.80 -0.23 -6.03
CA THR A 185 19.69 -1.00 -4.79
C THR A 185 19.65 -2.48 -5.14
N ALA A 186 20.39 -3.29 -4.41
CA ALA A 186 20.30 -4.75 -4.50
C ALA A 186 20.32 -5.31 -3.07
N GLN A 187 19.45 -6.27 -2.78
CA GLN A 187 19.37 -6.96 -1.49
C GLN A 187 18.94 -8.40 -1.64
N GLY A 188 19.19 -9.19 -0.62
CA GLY A 188 18.68 -10.55 -0.49
C GLY A 188 18.48 -10.90 0.97
N SER A 189 17.47 -11.72 1.27
CA SER A 189 17.15 -12.22 2.60
C SER A 189 17.29 -13.73 2.69
N ASP A 190 17.40 -14.26 3.91
CA ASP A 190 17.58 -15.70 4.14
C ASP A 190 16.26 -16.43 4.42
N ASN A 191 15.29 -15.80 5.06
CA ASN A 191 14.06 -16.46 5.48
C ASN A 191 13.24 -16.91 4.26
N GLU A 192 12.86 -15.97 3.40
CA GLU A 192 12.05 -16.21 2.19
C GLU A 192 12.90 -16.34 0.91
N ASN A 193 14.22 -16.39 1.01
CA ASN A 193 15.16 -16.33 -0.12
C ASN A 193 14.88 -15.16 -1.08
N GLU A 194 14.47 -14.00 -0.55
CA GLU A 194 14.16 -12.83 -1.38
C GLU A 194 15.40 -12.36 -2.14
N HIS A 195 15.20 -12.00 -3.37
CA HIS A 195 16.15 -11.26 -4.20
C HIS A 195 15.45 -10.02 -4.76
N ALA A 196 15.98 -8.84 -4.43
CA ALA A 196 15.45 -7.58 -4.92
C ALA A 196 16.54 -6.74 -5.57
N VAL A 197 16.27 -6.26 -6.78
CA VAL A 197 17.12 -5.29 -7.49
C VAL A 197 16.23 -4.20 -8.05
N ALA A 198 16.55 -2.95 -7.72
CA ALA A 198 15.86 -1.79 -8.27
C ALA A 198 16.87 -0.71 -8.68
N GLY A 199 16.59 -0.02 -9.77
CA GLY A 199 17.45 1.04 -10.26
C GLY A 199 16.67 2.14 -10.95
N ARG A 200 17.15 3.38 -10.81
CA ARG A 200 16.64 4.53 -11.57
C ARG A 200 17.75 5.43 -12.03
N LEU A 201 17.50 6.08 -13.14
CA LEU A 201 18.35 7.08 -13.77
C LEU A 201 17.52 8.31 -14.12
N ASP A 202 18.00 9.47 -13.74
CA ASP A 202 17.42 10.75 -14.06
C ASP A 202 18.45 11.59 -14.81
N GLY A 203 18.02 12.29 -15.83
CA GLY A 203 18.91 13.12 -16.60
C GLY A 203 18.27 14.39 -17.11
N ARG A 204 19.08 15.45 -17.25
CA ARG A 204 18.67 16.70 -17.86
C ARG A 204 19.76 17.24 -18.78
N SER A 205 19.34 17.72 -19.95
CA SER A 205 20.19 18.46 -20.89
C SER A 205 19.36 19.59 -21.51
N ASP A 206 19.73 20.83 -21.22
CA ASP A 206 19.00 22.03 -21.66
C ASP A 206 17.49 21.95 -21.32
N ALA A 207 16.65 21.87 -22.34
CA ALA A 207 15.19 21.86 -22.24
C ALA A 207 14.59 20.44 -22.15
N ILE A 208 15.37 19.39 -22.08
CA ILE A 208 14.89 18.00 -22.03
C ILE A 208 15.32 17.38 -20.69
N ALA A 209 14.34 16.92 -19.93
CA ALA A 209 14.55 16.04 -18.78
C ALA A 209 14.01 14.64 -19.09
N TRP A 210 14.62 13.59 -18.54
CA TRP A 210 14.20 12.22 -18.75
C TRP A 210 14.41 11.39 -17.48
N HIS A 211 13.61 10.35 -17.35
CA HIS A 211 13.61 9.38 -16.28
C HIS A 211 13.55 7.95 -16.83
N ILE A 212 14.27 7.03 -16.19
CA ILE A 212 14.17 5.59 -16.45
C ILE A 212 14.25 4.89 -15.10
N ASP A 213 13.33 3.99 -14.81
CA ASP A 213 13.43 3.06 -13.69
C ASP A 213 13.15 1.61 -14.11
N ALA A 214 13.65 0.67 -13.32
CA ALA A 214 13.33 -0.75 -13.45
C ALA A 214 13.58 -1.46 -12.12
N PHE A 215 12.79 -2.50 -11.84
CA PHE A 215 12.92 -3.35 -10.67
C PHE A 215 12.57 -4.80 -11.00
N ASP A 216 13.15 -5.73 -10.22
CA ASP A 216 12.84 -7.16 -10.21
C ASP A 216 12.98 -7.65 -8.77
N ARG A 217 11.94 -8.28 -8.23
CA ARG A 217 11.90 -8.79 -6.86
C ARG A 217 11.19 -10.13 -6.84
N ARG A 218 11.75 -11.09 -6.11
CA ARG A 218 11.22 -12.45 -6.01
C ARG A 218 11.47 -12.99 -4.63
N SER A 219 10.50 -13.71 -4.08
CA SER A 219 10.65 -14.48 -2.85
C SER A 219 9.99 -15.85 -2.97
N SER A 220 10.53 -16.83 -2.25
CA SER A 220 9.84 -18.08 -1.95
C SER A 220 8.84 -17.87 -0.81
N ASN A 221 8.14 -18.93 -0.39
CA ASN A 221 7.36 -18.91 0.83
C ASN A 221 8.27 -18.59 2.04
N TYR A 222 7.79 -17.75 2.97
CA TYR A 222 8.57 -17.39 4.14
C TYR A 222 8.41 -18.37 5.31
N GLU A 223 9.48 -18.57 6.06
CA GLU A 223 9.48 -19.37 7.28
C GLU A 223 8.72 -18.64 8.41
N ILE A 224 7.97 -19.39 9.21
CA ILE A 224 7.17 -18.91 10.33
C ILE A 224 7.67 -19.51 11.65
N PRO A 225 7.56 -18.80 12.80
CA PRO A 225 8.07 -19.29 14.07
C PRO A 225 7.14 -20.26 14.82
N GLY A 226 5.94 -20.49 14.32
CA GLY A 226 4.90 -21.30 14.95
C GLY A 226 4.03 -22.02 13.93
N GLU A 227 2.77 -22.22 14.30
CA GLU A 227 1.77 -22.83 13.43
C GLU A 227 1.17 -21.81 12.47
N THR A 228 0.62 -22.26 11.36
CA THR A 228 -0.13 -21.41 10.43
C THR A 228 -1.39 -20.87 11.09
N GLU A 229 -2.12 -21.75 11.80
CA GLU A 229 -3.33 -21.40 12.52
C GLU A 229 -3.04 -20.79 13.90
N SER A 230 -3.93 -19.86 14.30
CA SER A 230 -3.84 -19.27 15.64
C SER A 230 -4.37 -20.26 16.71
N ALA A 231 -3.82 -20.16 17.91
CA ALA A 231 -4.32 -20.97 19.04
C ALA A 231 -5.83 -20.71 19.32
N ALA A 232 -6.33 -19.51 18.96
CA ALA A 232 -7.75 -19.18 19.11
C ALA A 232 -8.61 -19.90 18.06
N LEU A 233 -8.14 -20.01 16.81
CA LEU A 233 -8.82 -20.76 15.74
C LEU A 233 -8.86 -22.24 16.06
N ILE A 234 -7.74 -22.86 16.40
CA ILE A 234 -7.64 -24.28 16.81
C ILE A 234 -8.61 -24.57 17.95
N ALA A 235 -8.66 -23.72 18.99
CA ALA A 235 -9.56 -23.90 20.11
C ALA A 235 -11.05 -23.77 19.72
N GLN A 236 -11.37 -22.95 18.73
CA GLN A 236 -12.74 -22.84 18.20
C GLN A 236 -13.13 -24.12 17.45
N GLU A 237 -12.29 -24.63 16.55
CA GLU A 237 -12.52 -25.84 15.77
C GLU A 237 -12.66 -27.07 16.65
N GLU A 238 -11.82 -27.24 17.68
CA GLU A 238 -11.96 -28.30 18.68
C GLU A 238 -13.29 -28.21 19.43
N ALA A 239 -13.78 -27.00 19.72
CA ALA A 239 -15.07 -26.84 20.40
C ALA A 239 -16.25 -27.17 19.48
N GLU A 240 -16.17 -26.89 18.19
CA GLU A 240 -17.19 -27.17 17.19
C GLU A 240 -17.23 -28.65 16.81
N ALA A 241 -16.08 -29.30 16.70
CA ALA A 241 -15.97 -30.75 16.42
C ALA A 241 -16.58 -31.64 17.53
N GLY A 242 -16.69 -31.16 18.77
CA GLY A 242 -17.38 -31.82 19.87
C GLY A 242 -16.59 -32.98 20.50
N ALA A 243 -17.10 -33.51 21.62
CA ALA A 243 -16.45 -34.58 22.37
C ALA A 243 -16.56 -35.94 21.64
N GLY A 244 -15.64 -36.25 20.78
CA GLY A 244 -15.54 -37.51 20.03
C GLY A 244 -14.95 -37.39 18.62
N ALA A 245 -14.66 -36.22 18.16
CA ALA A 245 -13.81 -36.05 17.00
C ALA A 245 -12.39 -36.54 17.33
N GLU A 246 -11.77 -37.29 16.45
CA GLU A 246 -10.33 -37.49 16.51
C GLU A 246 -9.72 -36.08 16.46
N PRO A 247 -8.74 -35.72 17.31
CA PRO A 247 -8.02 -34.48 17.15
C PRO A 247 -7.54 -34.43 15.69
N HIS A 248 -7.68 -33.30 15.00
CA HIS A 248 -7.06 -33.13 13.71
C HIS A 248 -5.62 -33.62 13.88
N ALA A 249 -5.29 -34.73 13.18
CA ALA A 249 -3.98 -35.36 13.32
C ALA A 249 -3.00 -34.25 13.03
N ASP A 250 -2.06 -34.00 13.97
CA ASP A 250 -1.01 -33.04 13.86
C ASP A 250 -0.41 -33.08 12.44
N GLU A 251 -0.99 -32.35 11.49
CA GLU A 251 -0.27 -31.98 10.29
C GLU A 251 0.81 -31.05 10.81
N GLU A 252 2.00 -31.63 11.01
CA GLU A 252 3.16 -30.86 11.45
C GLU A 252 3.22 -29.62 10.58
N SER A 253 3.15 -28.42 11.19
CA SER A 253 3.33 -27.16 10.48
C SER A 253 4.51 -27.31 9.54
N PRO A 254 4.37 -26.99 8.25
CA PRO A 254 5.47 -27.13 7.30
C PRO A 254 6.68 -26.26 7.66
N GLY A 255 6.54 -25.38 8.70
CA GLY A 255 7.57 -24.42 9.14
C GLY A 255 7.68 -23.21 8.22
N PHE A 256 6.81 -23.11 7.24
CA PHE A 256 6.67 -21.97 6.34
C PHE A 256 5.18 -21.72 6.03
N LEU A 257 4.83 -20.51 5.60
CA LEU A 257 3.46 -20.19 5.20
C LEU A 257 3.27 -20.50 3.71
N PRO A 258 2.46 -21.52 3.34
CA PRO A 258 2.12 -21.80 1.95
C PRO A 258 1.45 -20.59 1.30
N GLY A 259 1.72 -20.33 0.01
CA GLY A 259 1.13 -19.22 -0.73
C GLY A 259 1.70 -17.83 -0.36
N SER A 260 2.77 -17.73 0.41
CA SER A 260 3.39 -16.45 0.75
C SER A 260 4.50 -16.00 -0.21
N HIS A 261 4.78 -16.77 -1.27
CA HIS A 261 5.74 -16.40 -2.32
C HIS A 261 5.24 -15.26 -3.20
N PHE A 262 6.18 -14.51 -3.79
CA PHE A 262 5.86 -13.50 -4.81
C PHE A 262 6.98 -13.27 -5.83
N SER A 263 6.59 -12.78 -7.00
CA SER A 263 7.50 -12.27 -8.02
C SER A 263 6.90 -10.99 -8.59
N THR A 264 7.63 -9.88 -8.54
CA THR A 264 7.18 -8.59 -9.06
C THR A 264 8.29 -7.96 -9.89
N ASP A 265 7.98 -7.57 -11.12
CA ASP A 265 8.91 -6.86 -12.00
C ASP A 265 8.21 -5.71 -12.72
N GLY A 266 9.00 -4.74 -13.14
CA GLY A 266 8.45 -3.60 -13.85
C GLY A 266 9.47 -2.51 -14.14
N GLY A 267 8.96 -1.39 -14.66
CA GLY A 267 9.77 -0.23 -14.93
C GLY A 267 9.02 0.87 -15.65
N ALA A 268 9.67 2.00 -15.80
CA ALA A 268 9.11 3.17 -16.47
C ALA A 268 10.12 3.92 -17.31
N PHE A 269 9.59 4.67 -18.26
CA PHE A 269 10.31 5.68 -19.04
C PHE A 269 9.50 6.96 -19.08
N GLY A 270 10.12 8.08 -18.70
CA GLY A 270 9.52 9.41 -18.76
C GLY A 270 10.39 10.42 -19.48
N VAL A 271 9.75 11.39 -20.12
CA VAL A 271 10.44 12.50 -20.79
C VAL A 271 9.60 13.77 -20.69
N SER A 272 10.28 14.90 -20.46
CA SER A 272 9.66 16.21 -20.38
C SER A 272 10.44 17.26 -21.16
N PHE A 273 9.67 18.19 -21.74
CA PHE A 273 10.22 19.47 -22.20
C PHE A 273 10.08 20.48 -21.07
N VAL A 274 11.18 21.14 -20.74
CA VAL A 274 11.29 22.07 -19.61
C VAL A 274 11.69 23.44 -20.11
N GLY A 275 10.86 24.45 -19.86
CA GLY A 275 11.17 25.86 -20.11
C GLY A 275 11.48 26.60 -18.81
N ASP A 276 11.66 27.93 -18.88
CA ASP A 276 12.02 28.76 -17.73
C ASP A 276 10.99 28.70 -16.59
N ASN A 277 9.71 28.55 -16.91
CA ASN A 277 8.61 28.54 -15.93
C ASN A 277 7.47 27.59 -16.30
N TRP A 278 7.73 26.59 -17.12
CA TRP A 278 6.77 25.56 -17.49
C TRP A 278 7.48 24.24 -17.81
N PHE A 279 6.75 23.15 -17.68
CA PHE A 279 7.15 21.86 -18.20
C PHE A 279 5.94 21.14 -18.81
N SER A 280 6.19 20.20 -19.68
CA SER A 280 5.20 19.26 -20.20
C SER A 280 5.90 17.93 -20.45
N GLY A 281 5.40 16.88 -19.83
CA GLY A 281 6.03 15.58 -19.89
C GLY A 281 5.02 14.44 -19.93
N ILE A 282 5.52 13.28 -20.33
CA ILE A 282 4.80 12.02 -20.38
C ILE A 282 5.68 10.91 -19.80
N ALA A 283 5.06 9.97 -19.11
CA ALA A 283 5.68 8.73 -18.67
C ALA A 283 4.81 7.54 -19.09
N ILE A 284 5.48 6.41 -19.31
CA ILE A 284 4.83 5.10 -19.53
C ILE A 284 5.47 4.15 -18.55
N SER A 285 4.66 3.39 -17.82
CA SER A 285 5.10 2.38 -16.86
C SER A 285 4.36 1.06 -17.06
N GLN A 286 5.02 -0.03 -16.63
CA GLN A 286 4.45 -1.36 -16.55
C GLN A 286 4.87 -2.01 -15.24
N LEU A 287 3.94 -2.74 -14.62
CA LEU A 287 4.17 -3.58 -13.45
C LEU A 287 3.52 -4.94 -13.69
N ASN A 288 4.26 -6.01 -13.42
CA ASN A 288 3.76 -7.38 -13.42
C ASN A 288 4.00 -7.94 -12.02
N ALA A 289 3.03 -8.69 -11.49
CA ALA A 289 3.17 -9.38 -10.21
C ALA A 289 2.49 -10.73 -10.25
N VAL A 290 3.17 -11.74 -9.71
CA VAL A 290 2.61 -13.06 -9.45
C VAL A 290 2.83 -13.35 -7.98
N TYR A 291 1.77 -13.69 -7.25
CA TYR A 291 1.89 -14.02 -5.84
C TYR A 291 0.85 -15.02 -5.39
N GLY A 292 1.21 -15.83 -4.39
CA GLY A 292 0.31 -16.81 -3.81
C GLY A 292 -0.66 -16.16 -2.82
N LEU A 293 -1.77 -16.84 -2.55
CA LEU A 293 -2.81 -16.46 -1.59
C LEU A 293 -2.74 -17.44 -0.40
N PRO A 294 -2.14 -17.03 0.74
CA PRO A 294 -2.10 -17.88 1.93
C PRO A 294 -3.47 -17.92 2.62
N GLY A 295 -3.73 -19.03 3.34
CA GLY A 295 -4.97 -19.20 4.11
C GLY A 295 -6.19 -19.63 3.29
N GLY A 296 -6.03 -19.92 2.02
CA GLY A 296 -7.08 -20.55 1.21
C GLY A 296 -7.36 -21.94 1.78
N HIS A 297 -8.55 -22.16 2.31
CA HIS A 297 -9.02 -23.50 2.65
C HIS A 297 -9.22 -24.24 1.35
N GLY A 298 -8.23 -25.06 0.99
CA GLY A 298 -8.47 -26.09 0.00
C GLY A 298 -9.59 -26.97 0.56
N HIS A 299 -10.79 -26.84 0.01
CA HIS A 299 -11.82 -27.84 0.26
C HIS A 299 -11.27 -29.15 -0.29
N HIS A 300 -10.74 -29.99 0.61
CA HIS A 300 -10.57 -31.39 0.32
C HIS A 300 -11.99 -31.94 0.09
N HIS A 301 -12.43 -31.91 -1.16
CA HIS A 301 -13.43 -32.87 -1.60
C HIS A 301 -12.77 -34.25 -1.47
N GLU A 302 -12.92 -34.85 -0.28
CA GLU A 302 -12.84 -36.28 -0.22
C GLU A 302 -14.00 -36.76 -1.10
N ASP A 303 -13.67 -37.08 -2.35
CA ASP A 303 -14.52 -37.90 -3.19
C ASP A 303 -14.74 -39.22 -2.42
N HIS A 304 -15.74 -39.27 -1.58
CA HIS A 304 -16.30 -40.53 -1.09
C HIS A 304 -16.92 -41.20 -2.30
N ASP A 305 -16.06 -41.88 -3.07
CA ASP A 305 -16.49 -42.95 -3.95
C ASP A 305 -17.17 -44.01 -3.06
N ASP A 306 -18.48 -43.91 -2.93
CA ASP A 306 -19.36 -44.98 -2.44
C ASP A 306 -19.31 -46.14 -3.38
N ASP A 307 -18.22 -46.91 -3.37
CA ASP A 307 -18.14 -48.22 -3.99
C ASP A 307 -18.96 -49.20 -3.17
N HIS A 308 -20.20 -49.38 -3.59
CA HIS A 308 -21.07 -50.43 -3.14
C HIS A 308 -20.45 -51.81 -3.44
N ASP A 309 -20.19 -52.52 -2.36
CA ASP A 309 -19.90 -53.95 -2.33
C ASP A 309 -20.80 -54.75 -3.25
N ALA A 310 -20.16 -55.50 -4.11
CA ALA A 310 -20.74 -56.69 -4.71
C ALA A 310 -19.79 -57.86 -4.47
N ASP A 311 -20.16 -58.71 -3.51
CA ASP A 311 -19.57 -60.01 -3.25
C ASP A 311 -19.38 -60.84 -4.52
N HIS A 312 -18.17 -61.34 -4.74
CA HIS A 312 -17.94 -62.61 -5.43
C HIS A 312 -16.64 -63.27 -4.94
N ASP A 313 -16.84 -64.33 -4.15
CA ASP A 313 -15.86 -65.40 -3.90
C ASP A 313 -15.38 -66.05 -5.20
N ALA A 314 -14.10 -66.24 -5.36
CA ALA A 314 -13.51 -67.37 -6.05
C ALA A 314 -12.00 -67.47 -5.79
N ASP A 315 -11.62 -68.53 -5.13
CA ASP A 315 -10.26 -69.04 -4.99
C ASP A 315 -9.54 -69.22 -6.32
N HIS A 316 -8.25 -68.92 -6.36
CA HIS A 316 -7.23 -69.69 -7.06
C HIS A 316 -5.81 -69.31 -6.64
N ASP A 317 -5.13 -70.25 -6.03
CA ASP A 317 -3.68 -70.35 -5.91
C ASP A 317 -3.03 -70.38 -7.29
N ASP A 318 -1.85 -69.77 -7.44
CA ASP A 318 -0.67 -70.40 -8.02
C ASP A 318 0.58 -69.45 -7.99
N ASP A 319 1.65 -70.05 -7.53
CA ASP A 319 3.04 -69.53 -7.45
C ASP A 319 3.59 -69.21 -8.86
N HIS A 320 4.41 -68.19 -8.94
CA HIS A 320 5.63 -68.14 -9.75
C HIS A 320 6.61 -67.02 -9.40
N ASP A 321 7.75 -67.44 -8.88
CA ASP A 321 9.03 -66.70 -8.83
C ASP A 321 9.51 -66.37 -10.24
N ALA A 322 10.04 -65.15 -10.43
CA ALA A 322 11.15 -64.92 -11.35
C ALA A 322 11.78 -63.55 -11.17
N ASP A 323 13.03 -63.55 -10.72
CA ASP A 323 13.97 -62.45 -10.74
C ASP A 323 14.16 -61.85 -12.13
N HIS A 324 14.19 -60.54 -12.24
CA HIS A 324 14.97 -59.84 -13.27
C HIS A 324 15.42 -58.45 -12.78
N ASP A 325 16.69 -58.37 -12.39
CA ASP A 325 17.51 -57.16 -12.36
C ASP A 325 17.64 -56.62 -13.79
N VAL A 326 17.31 -55.36 -14.00
CA VAL A 326 17.85 -54.57 -15.11
C VAL A 326 18.10 -53.14 -14.62
N ASP A 327 19.37 -52.83 -14.39
CA ASP A 327 19.91 -51.49 -14.28
C ASP A 327 19.62 -50.73 -15.58
N HIS A 328 19.00 -49.56 -15.47
CA HIS A 328 19.07 -48.51 -16.46
C HIS A 328 19.30 -47.14 -15.79
N ASP A 329 20.57 -46.79 -15.66
CA ASP A 329 21.02 -45.39 -15.58
C ASP A 329 20.59 -44.70 -16.88
N THR A 330 19.77 -43.70 -16.76
CA THR A 330 19.66 -42.60 -17.75
C THR A 330 19.50 -41.31 -17.02
N ASP A 331 20.64 -40.58 -16.93
CA ASP A 331 20.70 -39.17 -16.64
C ASP A 331 19.78 -38.43 -17.62
N HIS A 332 18.74 -37.80 -17.08
CA HIS A 332 18.04 -36.71 -17.73
C HIS A 332 18.02 -35.54 -16.79
N ASP A 333 19.08 -34.73 -16.91
CA ASP A 333 19.03 -33.33 -16.53
C ASP A 333 17.94 -32.63 -17.37
N GLY A 334 16.81 -32.35 -16.75
CA GLY A 334 15.72 -31.57 -17.28
C GLY A 334 15.15 -30.76 -16.14
N ASP A 335 15.78 -29.60 -15.88
CA ASP A 335 15.19 -28.53 -15.09
C ASP A 335 13.88 -28.07 -15.74
N HIS A 336 12.79 -28.69 -15.35
CA HIS A 336 11.46 -28.11 -15.36
C HIS A 336 10.85 -28.50 -14.03
N ALA A 337 11.09 -27.63 -13.02
CA ALA A 337 10.24 -27.65 -11.85
C ALA A 337 8.84 -27.21 -12.32
N ASP A 338 7.98 -28.19 -12.57
CA ASP A 338 6.55 -27.95 -12.46
C ASP A 338 6.34 -27.63 -10.97
N GLU A 339 6.26 -26.35 -10.61
CA GLU A 339 5.83 -25.93 -9.29
C GLU A 339 4.36 -26.34 -9.18
N ASP A 340 4.07 -27.47 -8.51
CA ASP A 340 2.73 -27.81 -8.05
C ASP A 340 2.34 -26.73 -7.02
N PHE A 341 1.57 -25.74 -7.43
CA PHE A 341 1.01 -24.75 -6.52
C PHE A 341 0.00 -25.48 -5.62
N THR A 342 0.24 -25.41 -4.32
CA THR A 342 -0.68 -25.99 -3.32
C THR A 342 -1.74 -24.97 -2.88
N THR A 343 -1.60 -23.70 -3.27
CA THR A 343 -2.50 -22.59 -2.96
C THR A 343 -2.85 -21.82 -4.23
N PRO A 344 -3.98 -21.11 -4.28
CA PRO A 344 -4.29 -20.22 -5.38
C PRO A 344 -3.22 -19.16 -5.61
N VAL A 345 -3.09 -18.69 -6.83
CA VAL A 345 -2.09 -17.70 -7.27
C VAL A 345 -2.77 -16.59 -8.04
N LEU A 346 -2.39 -15.36 -7.75
CA LEU A 346 -2.82 -14.18 -8.47
C LEU A 346 -1.74 -13.72 -9.46
N ASP A 347 -2.09 -13.60 -10.77
CA ASP A 347 -1.21 -13.13 -11.86
C ASP A 347 -1.73 -11.79 -12.37
N LEU A 348 -0.99 -10.70 -12.13
CA LEU A 348 -1.40 -9.30 -12.31
C LEU A 348 -0.51 -8.60 -13.33
N GLU A 349 -1.13 -7.84 -14.24
CA GLU A 349 -0.45 -6.90 -15.13
C GLU A 349 -1.11 -5.51 -15.05
N GLN A 350 -0.29 -4.46 -14.97
CA GLN A 350 -0.74 -3.08 -15.09
C GLN A 350 0.13 -2.32 -16.09
N GLN A 351 -0.50 -1.59 -17.00
CA GLN A 351 0.13 -0.62 -17.90
C GLN A 351 -0.48 0.77 -17.65
N ARG A 352 0.40 1.78 -17.51
CA ARG A 352 -0.04 3.13 -17.19
C ARG A 352 0.69 4.17 -18.04
N ILE A 353 -0.06 5.21 -18.42
CA ILE A 353 0.46 6.40 -19.12
C ILE A 353 0.08 7.63 -18.31
N ASP A 354 1.07 8.43 -17.92
CA ASP A 354 0.89 9.68 -17.20
C ASP A 354 1.34 10.86 -18.05
N LEU A 355 0.53 11.90 -18.11
CA LEU A 355 0.83 13.20 -18.73
C LEU A 355 0.78 14.28 -17.66
N GLU A 356 1.82 15.09 -17.56
CA GLU A 356 1.81 16.28 -16.72
C GLU A 356 2.18 17.54 -17.49
N ILE A 357 1.45 18.62 -17.18
CA ILE A 357 1.75 19.96 -17.69
C ILE A 357 1.73 20.91 -16.49
N GLY A 358 2.86 21.52 -16.21
CA GLY A 358 3.00 22.49 -15.12
C GLY A 358 3.50 23.84 -15.61
N ARG A 359 3.02 24.88 -14.93
CA ARG A 359 3.50 26.24 -15.14
C ARG A 359 3.59 26.98 -13.82
N ALA A 360 4.69 27.68 -13.58
CA ALA A 360 4.87 28.60 -12.46
C ALA A 360 4.80 30.05 -12.93
N GLY A 361 4.36 30.93 -12.04
CA GLY A 361 4.33 32.38 -12.23
C GLY A 361 3.09 32.94 -12.92
N PRO A 362 2.96 34.26 -12.91
CA PRO A 362 1.74 34.96 -13.31
C PRO A 362 1.42 34.84 -14.80
N LEU A 363 0.14 34.72 -15.11
CA LEU A 363 -0.37 34.71 -16.49
C LEU A 363 -0.41 36.10 -17.12
N SER A 364 -0.36 37.17 -16.31
CA SER A 364 -0.38 38.56 -16.78
C SER A 364 0.39 39.46 -15.81
N ASN A 365 1.14 40.39 -16.36
CA ASN A 365 1.78 41.45 -15.59
C ASN A 365 0.89 42.70 -15.41
N SER A 366 -0.31 42.72 -15.98
CA SER A 366 -1.25 43.85 -15.93
C SER A 366 -2.19 43.69 -14.73
N GLN A 367 -2.50 44.78 -14.07
CA GLN A 367 -3.46 44.88 -12.97
C GLN A 367 -4.64 45.83 -13.28
N SER A 368 -4.85 46.16 -14.54
CA SER A 368 -5.82 47.16 -14.96
C SER A 368 -7.28 46.75 -14.84
N THR A 369 -7.58 45.44 -14.94
CA THR A 369 -8.93 44.85 -14.82
C THR A 369 -8.97 43.80 -13.71
N TRP A 370 -10.15 43.38 -13.28
CA TRP A 370 -10.27 42.28 -12.31
C TRP A 370 -9.74 40.94 -12.89
N LEU A 371 -9.95 40.68 -14.17
CA LEU A 371 -9.39 39.51 -14.85
C LEU A 371 -7.87 39.55 -14.92
N SER A 372 -7.27 40.70 -15.23
CA SER A 372 -5.82 40.82 -15.27
C SER A 372 -5.20 40.76 -13.87
N ARG A 373 -5.89 41.21 -12.83
CA ARG A 373 -5.46 41.04 -11.43
C ARG A 373 -5.51 39.59 -10.99
N ALA A 374 -6.58 38.84 -11.33
CA ALA A 374 -6.66 37.41 -11.10
C ALA A 374 -5.55 36.67 -11.85
N ALA A 375 -5.32 36.99 -13.12
CA ALA A 375 -4.23 36.41 -13.91
C ALA A 375 -2.82 36.76 -13.38
N SER A 376 -2.65 37.93 -12.74
CA SER A 376 -1.37 38.33 -12.13
C SER A 376 -1.10 37.70 -10.76
N SER A 377 -2.11 37.16 -10.08
CA SER A 377 -1.97 36.46 -8.81
C SER A 377 -1.77 34.95 -8.95
N VAL A 378 -1.81 34.41 -10.17
CA VAL A 378 -1.52 32.99 -10.42
C VAL A 378 -0.08 32.70 -10.03
N GLU A 379 0.12 31.73 -9.13
CA GLU A 379 1.42 31.21 -8.71
C GLU A 379 1.79 29.98 -9.52
N SER A 380 0.83 29.07 -9.72
CA SER A 380 1.04 27.86 -10.54
C SER A 380 -0.25 27.37 -11.18
N ILE A 381 -0.08 26.62 -12.26
CA ILE A 381 -1.13 25.82 -12.89
C ILE A 381 -0.52 24.44 -13.12
N ASN A 382 -1.21 23.39 -12.67
CA ASN A 382 -0.80 22.01 -12.85
C ASN A 382 -1.97 21.20 -13.41
N PHE A 383 -1.72 20.49 -14.50
CA PHE A 383 -2.65 19.54 -15.08
C PHE A 383 -1.98 18.16 -15.09
N ARG A 384 -2.71 17.15 -14.64
CA ARG A 384 -2.32 15.74 -14.66
C ARG A 384 -3.39 14.91 -15.34
N LEU A 385 -2.98 13.90 -16.07
CA LEU A 385 -3.84 12.90 -16.68
C LEU A 385 -3.14 11.55 -16.56
N GLY A 386 -3.80 10.57 -15.97
CA GLY A 386 -3.40 9.17 -15.95
C GLY A 386 -4.39 8.34 -16.74
N VAL A 387 -3.90 7.38 -17.50
CA VAL A 387 -4.68 6.34 -18.17
C VAL A 387 -4.09 5.01 -17.78
N ASN A 388 -4.92 4.09 -17.36
CA ASN A 388 -4.54 2.80 -16.85
C ASN A 388 -5.29 1.68 -17.55
N ASP A 389 -4.57 0.57 -17.81
CA ASP A 389 -5.06 -0.72 -18.25
C ASP A 389 -4.54 -1.74 -17.23
N TYR A 390 -5.45 -2.42 -16.52
CA TYR A 390 -5.14 -3.33 -15.44
C TYR A 390 -5.93 -4.62 -15.62
N GLU A 391 -5.24 -5.75 -15.52
CA GLU A 391 -5.86 -7.07 -15.47
C GLU A 391 -5.19 -7.95 -14.41
N HIS A 392 -5.97 -8.86 -13.81
CA HIS A 392 -5.41 -9.98 -13.07
C HIS A 392 -6.29 -11.22 -13.14
N ALA A 393 -5.65 -12.37 -13.00
CA ALA A 393 -6.30 -13.68 -12.93
C ALA A 393 -6.02 -14.31 -11.57
N GLU A 394 -7.05 -14.82 -10.91
CA GLU A 394 -6.94 -15.74 -9.79
C GLU A 394 -6.95 -17.17 -10.37
N ILE A 395 -5.89 -17.90 -10.07
CA ILE A 395 -5.61 -19.21 -10.68
C ILE A 395 -5.58 -20.24 -9.56
N GLU A 396 -6.48 -21.20 -9.64
CA GLU A 396 -6.57 -22.32 -8.73
C GLU A 396 -5.36 -23.27 -8.84
N PRO A 397 -5.04 -24.08 -7.81
CA PRO A 397 -3.94 -25.03 -7.83
C PRO A 397 -3.99 -26.01 -9.03
N ASN A 398 -5.17 -26.35 -9.53
CA ASN A 398 -5.37 -27.17 -10.73
C ASN A 398 -5.04 -26.43 -12.05
N GLY A 399 -4.69 -25.13 -11.99
CA GLY A 399 -4.39 -24.27 -13.12
C GLY A 399 -5.61 -23.70 -13.85
N GLU A 400 -6.82 -23.85 -13.29
CA GLU A 400 -8.02 -23.18 -13.82
C GLU A 400 -8.09 -21.74 -13.33
N ILE A 401 -8.57 -20.83 -14.17
CA ILE A 401 -8.83 -19.44 -13.80
C ILE A 401 -10.22 -19.40 -13.14
N ALA A 402 -10.24 -19.19 -11.84
CA ALA A 402 -11.48 -19.03 -11.07
C ALA A 402 -12.13 -17.67 -11.31
N THR A 403 -11.31 -16.63 -11.29
CA THR A 403 -11.75 -15.23 -11.44
C THR A 403 -10.78 -14.45 -12.32
N PHE A 404 -11.33 -13.58 -13.18
CA PHE A 404 -10.55 -12.68 -13.99
C PHE A 404 -11.10 -11.26 -13.86
N PHE A 405 -10.25 -10.33 -13.47
CA PHE A 405 -10.56 -8.93 -13.25
C PHE A 405 -9.94 -8.05 -14.32
N GLU A 406 -10.71 -7.07 -14.80
CA GLU A 406 -10.25 -6.01 -15.69
C GLU A 406 -10.63 -4.64 -15.10
N ASN A 407 -9.75 -3.65 -15.21
CA ASN A 407 -10.00 -2.31 -14.70
C ASN A 407 -9.34 -1.25 -15.59
N ASP A 408 -10.11 -0.75 -16.56
CA ASP A 408 -9.70 0.39 -17.37
C ASP A 408 -10.08 1.68 -16.66
N ALA A 409 -9.11 2.57 -16.45
CA ALA A 409 -9.35 3.80 -15.71
C ALA A 409 -8.66 5.01 -16.35
N LEU A 410 -9.32 6.16 -16.23
CA LEU A 410 -8.79 7.47 -16.58
C LEU A 410 -9.02 8.43 -15.44
N GLU A 411 -7.96 9.11 -14.98
CA GLU A 411 -8.10 10.22 -14.03
C GLU A 411 -7.45 11.49 -14.60
N ALA A 412 -8.18 12.60 -14.53
CA ALA A 412 -7.69 13.92 -14.92
C ALA A 412 -7.83 14.92 -13.76
N ARG A 413 -6.77 15.70 -13.49
CA ARG A 413 -6.75 16.69 -12.41
C ARG A 413 -6.15 18.01 -12.88
N LEU A 414 -6.85 19.12 -12.63
CA LEU A 414 -6.40 20.49 -12.88
C LEU A 414 -6.38 21.26 -11.56
N GLU A 415 -5.25 21.89 -11.25
CA GLU A 415 -5.08 22.77 -10.10
C GLU A 415 -4.55 24.12 -10.51
N ILE A 416 -5.12 25.19 -9.94
CA ILE A 416 -4.68 26.57 -10.13
C ILE A 416 -4.44 27.18 -8.75
N THR A 417 -3.20 27.56 -8.47
CA THR A 417 -2.81 28.24 -7.24
C THR A 417 -2.70 29.75 -7.46
N HIS A 418 -3.32 30.50 -6.57
CA HIS A 418 -3.23 31.95 -6.50
C HIS A 418 -2.55 32.38 -5.21
N ALA A 419 -1.48 33.18 -5.32
CA ALA A 419 -0.84 33.83 -4.17
C ALA A 419 -1.26 35.29 -4.08
N LEU A 420 -1.72 35.69 -2.90
CA LEU A 420 -2.02 37.05 -2.51
C LEU A 420 -1.12 37.41 -1.32
N ALA A 421 -1.07 38.70 -0.93
CA ALA A 421 -0.12 39.15 0.08
C ALA A 421 -0.19 38.43 1.45
N THR A 422 -1.38 37.97 1.84
CA THR A 422 -1.61 37.32 3.15
C THR A 422 -2.43 36.00 3.01
N SER A 423 -2.62 35.52 1.81
CA SER A 423 -3.40 34.31 1.58
C SER A 423 -2.98 33.59 0.31
N LYS A 424 -3.08 32.28 0.32
CA LYS A 424 -2.92 31.40 -0.83
C LYS A 424 -4.24 30.66 -1.09
N HIS A 425 -4.62 30.50 -2.33
CA HIS A 425 -5.85 29.82 -2.71
C HIS A 425 -5.56 28.79 -3.80
N VAL A 426 -6.10 27.61 -3.66
CA VAL A 426 -6.06 26.56 -4.69
C VAL A 426 -7.48 26.25 -5.16
N TRP A 427 -7.66 26.22 -6.44
CA TRP A 427 -8.89 25.76 -7.10
C TRP A 427 -8.57 24.52 -7.91
N GLY A 428 -9.36 23.48 -7.79
CA GLY A 428 -9.14 22.27 -8.54
C GLY A 428 -10.41 21.66 -9.08
N ILE A 429 -10.25 20.91 -10.18
CA ILE A 429 -11.25 20.04 -10.78
C ILE A 429 -10.60 18.68 -10.96
N GLN A 430 -11.33 17.61 -10.66
CA GLN A 430 -10.92 16.24 -10.81
C GLN A 430 -12.02 15.46 -11.50
N LEU A 431 -11.64 14.62 -12.45
CA LEU A 431 -12.51 13.69 -13.15
C LEU A 431 -11.87 12.32 -13.07
N GLU A 432 -12.65 11.30 -12.76
CA GLU A 432 -12.26 9.90 -12.78
C GLU A 432 -13.35 9.12 -13.53
N ASP A 433 -12.94 8.25 -14.45
CA ASP A 433 -13.79 7.36 -15.24
C ASP A 433 -13.17 5.97 -15.16
N ARG A 434 -13.95 4.96 -14.73
CA ARG A 434 -13.51 3.61 -14.45
C ARG A 434 -14.50 2.61 -15.02
N GLU A 435 -14.03 1.70 -15.86
CA GLU A 435 -14.75 0.53 -16.33
C GLU A 435 -14.15 -0.71 -15.63
N PHE A 436 -14.92 -1.31 -14.72
CA PHE A 436 -14.48 -2.46 -13.93
C PHE A 436 -15.32 -3.68 -14.29
N SER A 437 -14.66 -4.82 -14.53
CA SER A 437 -15.34 -6.09 -14.77
C SER A 437 -14.69 -7.26 -14.04
N VAL A 438 -15.53 -8.20 -13.62
CA VAL A 438 -15.14 -9.47 -13.03
C VAL A 438 -15.86 -10.58 -13.78
N THR A 439 -15.11 -11.60 -14.20
CA THR A 439 -15.64 -12.76 -14.91
C THR A 439 -15.03 -14.03 -14.34
N GLY A 440 -15.78 -15.14 -14.37
CA GLY A 440 -15.33 -16.44 -13.84
C GLY A 440 -16.40 -17.11 -13.01
N THR A 441 -16.05 -18.26 -12.42
CA THR A 441 -16.96 -19.05 -11.56
C THR A 441 -17.17 -18.42 -10.18
N GLU A 442 -16.21 -17.61 -9.73
CA GLU A 442 -16.19 -16.97 -8.41
C GLU A 442 -16.38 -15.46 -8.51
N ALA A 443 -16.91 -14.96 -9.63
CA ALA A 443 -17.18 -13.53 -9.81
C ALA A 443 -18.29 -13.07 -8.83
N PHE A 444 -17.91 -12.40 -7.76
CA PHE A 444 -18.83 -11.94 -6.71
C PHE A 444 -19.35 -10.50 -6.92
N VAL A 445 -18.79 -9.74 -7.87
CA VAL A 445 -19.20 -8.37 -8.22
C VAL A 445 -19.55 -8.33 -9.71
N PRO A 446 -20.67 -7.71 -10.12
CA PRO A 446 -20.94 -7.52 -11.53
C PRO A 446 -20.01 -6.47 -12.15
N ALA A 447 -19.98 -6.39 -13.48
CA ALA A 447 -19.30 -5.30 -14.17
C ALA A 447 -19.94 -3.94 -13.81
N VAL A 448 -19.12 -2.96 -13.40
CA VAL A 448 -19.56 -1.65 -12.91
C VAL A 448 -18.79 -0.53 -13.60
N ASP A 449 -19.51 0.36 -14.30
CA ASP A 449 -18.94 1.65 -14.73
C ASP A 449 -19.08 2.66 -13.60
N SER A 450 -18.02 3.44 -13.33
CA SER A 450 -17.98 4.46 -12.29
C SER A 450 -17.45 5.77 -12.84
N GLU A 451 -18.22 6.86 -12.69
CA GLU A 451 -17.80 8.21 -13.08
C GLU A 451 -17.81 9.14 -11.87
N ASN A 452 -16.69 9.85 -11.62
CA ASN A 452 -16.56 10.84 -10.57
C ASN A 452 -16.16 12.19 -11.14
N LEU A 453 -16.87 13.26 -10.75
CA LEU A 453 -16.56 14.63 -11.11
C LEU A 453 -16.58 15.51 -9.86
N GLY A 454 -15.41 16.00 -9.46
CA GLY A 454 -15.22 16.83 -8.27
C GLY A 454 -14.68 18.21 -8.58
N ALA A 455 -15.09 19.20 -7.78
CA ALA A 455 -14.51 20.52 -7.76
C ALA A 455 -14.19 20.92 -6.31
N PHE A 456 -13.01 21.50 -6.07
CA PHE A 456 -12.60 21.90 -4.74
C PHE A 456 -11.93 23.27 -4.70
N TRP A 457 -11.93 23.84 -3.52
CA TRP A 457 -11.26 25.08 -3.18
C TRP A 457 -10.59 24.95 -1.83
N LEU A 458 -9.34 25.40 -1.75
CA LEU A 458 -8.56 25.51 -0.53
C LEU A 458 -8.08 26.93 -0.35
N SER A 459 -7.94 27.38 0.89
CA SER A 459 -7.38 28.66 1.25
C SER A 459 -6.55 28.58 2.51
N GLU A 460 -5.34 29.06 2.44
CA GLU A 460 -4.48 29.35 3.59
C GLU A 460 -4.41 30.86 3.79
N ARG A 461 -4.47 31.32 5.02
CA ARG A 461 -4.39 32.75 5.37
C ARG A 461 -3.60 32.98 6.64
N ASP A 462 -2.61 33.86 6.55
CA ASP A 462 -1.85 34.35 7.70
C ASP A 462 -2.56 35.54 8.36
N LEU A 463 -2.75 35.45 9.68
CA LEU A 463 -3.47 36.42 10.52
C LEU A 463 -2.59 36.81 11.71
N ASP A 464 -1.49 37.53 11.48
CA ASP A 464 -0.58 38.07 12.50
C ASP A 464 -0.23 37.07 13.64
N GLY A 465 0.38 35.95 13.28
CA GLY A 465 0.80 34.91 14.23
C GLY A 465 -0.20 33.77 14.41
N LEU A 466 -1.21 33.69 13.57
CA LEU A 466 -2.14 32.59 13.45
C LEU A 466 -2.26 32.23 11.95
N SER A 467 -2.07 30.95 11.56
CA SER A 467 -2.40 30.50 10.21
C SER A 467 -3.73 29.77 10.23
N MET A 468 -4.55 30.04 9.24
CA MET A 468 -5.88 29.42 9.09
C MET A 468 -5.99 28.77 7.72
N GLU A 469 -6.36 27.51 7.71
CA GLU A 469 -6.66 26.74 6.51
C GLU A 469 -8.17 26.50 6.43
N MET A 470 -8.72 26.58 5.23
CA MET A 470 -10.12 26.27 4.96
C MET A 470 -10.25 25.58 3.62
N GLY A 471 -11.20 24.68 3.51
CA GLY A 471 -11.47 24.02 2.26
C GLY A 471 -12.92 23.60 2.08
N LEU A 472 -13.31 23.47 0.82
CA LEU A 472 -14.62 22.98 0.39
C LEU A 472 -14.46 22.12 -0.85
N ARG A 473 -15.25 21.02 -0.95
CA ARG A 473 -15.37 20.18 -2.14
C ARG A 473 -16.81 19.79 -2.34
N VAL A 474 -17.20 19.68 -3.60
CA VAL A 474 -18.40 18.98 -4.03
C VAL A 474 -18.03 17.99 -5.13
N GLU A 475 -18.60 16.81 -5.09
CA GLU A 475 -18.31 15.72 -6.00
C GLU A 475 -19.59 14.99 -6.37
N GLN A 476 -19.74 14.71 -7.65
CA GLN A 476 -20.79 13.86 -8.19
C GLN A 476 -20.16 12.49 -8.46
N VAL A 477 -20.75 11.43 -7.89
CA VAL A 477 -20.32 10.04 -8.06
C VAL A 477 -21.46 9.26 -8.68
N GLU A 478 -21.19 8.51 -9.73
CA GLU A 478 -22.14 7.67 -10.43
C GLU A 478 -21.59 6.24 -10.52
N HIS A 479 -22.43 5.24 -10.21
CA HIS A 479 -22.14 3.83 -10.44
C HIS A 479 -23.26 3.20 -11.24
N LYS A 480 -22.88 2.39 -12.24
CA LYS A 480 -23.81 1.68 -13.10
C LYS A 480 -23.44 0.21 -13.21
N ASP A 481 -24.26 -0.65 -12.65
CA ASP A 481 -24.18 -2.10 -12.87
C ASP A 481 -24.58 -2.40 -14.33
N GLN A 482 -23.64 -2.93 -15.09
CA GLN A 482 -23.82 -3.23 -16.51
C GLN A 482 -24.72 -4.46 -16.74
N SER A 483 -24.81 -5.38 -15.76
CA SER A 483 -25.61 -6.59 -15.86
C SER A 483 -27.10 -6.32 -15.71
N SER A 484 -27.50 -5.53 -14.72
CA SER A 484 -28.88 -5.17 -14.43
C SER A 484 -29.32 -3.84 -15.07
N GLY A 485 -28.37 -2.98 -15.44
CA GLY A 485 -28.59 -1.60 -15.83
C GLY A 485 -28.99 -0.68 -14.65
N SER A 486 -28.83 -1.15 -13.42
CA SER A 486 -29.08 -0.34 -12.22
C SER A 486 -28.07 0.79 -12.13
N LYS A 487 -28.56 1.99 -11.87
CA LYS A 487 -27.74 3.21 -11.74
C LYS A 487 -27.94 3.82 -10.37
N LYS A 488 -26.83 4.27 -9.76
CA LYS A 488 -26.78 5.00 -8.48
C LYS A 488 -26.00 6.28 -8.63
N ASP A 489 -26.59 7.37 -8.17
CA ASP A 489 -26.01 8.72 -8.20
C ASP A 489 -25.90 9.25 -6.78
N PHE A 490 -24.74 9.80 -6.42
CA PHE A 490 -24.46 10.40 -5.12
C PHE A 490 -23.88 11.80 -5.31
N THR A 491 -24.12 12.68 -4.34
CA THR A 491 -23.50 14.00 -4.29
C THR A 491 -22.75 14.18 -2.98
N ALA A 492 -21.49 13.80 -2.97
CA ALA A 492 -20.65 13.90 -1.80
C ALA A 492 -20.11 15.34 -1.62
N THR A 493 -20.10 15.80 -0.38
CA THR A 493 -19.57 17.12 -0.01
C THR A 493 -18.53 16.99 1.10
N ALA A 494 -17.51 17.86 1.09
CA ALA A 494 -16.52 17.93 2.14
C ALA A 494 -16.17 19.38 2.46
N GLY A 495 -15.81 19.63 3.73
CA GLY A 495 -15.34 20.93 4.19
C GLY A 495 -14.43 20.78 5.40
N SER A 496 -13.44 21.65 5.53
CA SER A 496 -12.55 21.69 6.68
C SER A 496 -12.19 23.11 7.10
N VAL A 497 -11.88 23.25 8.38
CA VAL A 497 -11.30 24.46 8.97
C VAL A 497 -10.18 24.03 9.90
N GLY A 498 -8.98 24.47 9.61
CA GLY A 498 -7.78 24.26 10.42
C GLY A 498 -7.22 25.57 10.94
N VAL A 499 -6.66 25.53 12.13
CA VAL A 499 -6.01 26.67 12.78
C VAL A 499 -4.67 26.22 13.33
N ILE A 500 -3.59 26.89 12.92
CA ILE A 500 -2.24 26.67 13.41
C ILE A 500 -1.84 27.88 14.24
N TYR A 501 -1.58 27.65 15.53
CA TYR A 501 -1.26 28.68 16.49
C TYR A 501 0.11 28.44 17.13
N PRO A 502 1.17 29.13 16.70
CA PRO A 502 2.44 29.10 17.38
C PRO A 502 2.33 29.90 18.72
N ILE A 503 2.32 29.17 19.84
CA ILE A 503 2.30 29.79 21.19
C ILE A 503 3.60 30.56 21.44
N ASN A 504 4.70 29.98 20.99
CA ASN A 504 6.04 30.57 20.99
C ASN A 504 6.91 29.87 19.92
N SER A 505 8.22 30.21 19.87
CA SER A 505 9.15 29.60 18.91
C SER A 505 9.29 28.06 19.01
N ASP A 506 8.94 27.48 20.15
CA ASP A 506 9.20 26.09 20.47
C ASP A 506 7.90 25.26 20.51
N LEU A 507 6.72 25.89 20.58
CA LEU A 507 5.44 25.22 20.81
C LEU A 507 4.37 25.74 19.86
N THR A 508 3.80 24.82 19.08
CA THR A 508 2.67 25.06 18.18
C THR A 508 1.48 24.17 18.57
N LEU A 509 0.30 24.75 18.59
CA LEU A 509 -0.98 24.03 18.68
C LEU A 509 -1.69 24.12 17.34
N THR A 510 -2.19 22.99 16.88
CA THR A 510 -3.03 22.92 15.69
C THR A 510 -4.36 22.29 16.07
N ALA A 511 -5.45 22.86 15.57
CA ALA A 511 -6.78 22.28 15.65
C ALA A 511 -7.37 22.20 14.26
N ASN A 512 -7.88 21.04 13.89
CA ASN A 512 -8.57 20.83 12.61
C ASN A 512 -9.97 20.24 12.86
N PHE A 513 -10.97 20.76 12.13
CA PHE A 513 -12.33 20.27 12.13
C PHE A 513 -12.72 19.97 10.68
N GLY A 514 -13.03 18.71 10.41
CA GLY A 514 -13.41 18.22 9.08
C GLY A 514 -14.81 17.63 9.08
N TYR A 515 -15.49 17.84 7.99
CA TYR A 515 -16.71 17.16 7.56
C TYR A 515 -16.46 16.58 6.19
N ALA A 516 -16.78 15.31 5.97
CA ALA A 516 -16.65 14.69 4.66
C ALA A 516 -17.72 13.61 4.47
N GLN A 517 -18.16 13.45 3.23
CA GLN A 517 -19.00 12.36 2.79
C GLN A 517 -18.24 11.46 1.83
N ARG A 518 -18.53 10.16 1.89
CA ARG A 518 -18.05 9.13 0.98
C ARG A 518 -19.25 8.43 0.36
N ALA A 519 -19.34 8.42 -0.95
CA ALA A 519 -20.28 7.55 -1.66
C ALA A 519 -19.83 6.08 -1.50
N PRO A 520 -20.78 5.14 -1.39
CA PRO A 520 -20.47 3.71 -1.46
C PRO A 520 -19.73 3.38 -2.75
N VAL A 521 -18.88 2.35 -2.73
CA VAL A 521 -18.23 1.81 -3.94
C VAL A 521 -19.09 0.72 -4.60
N GLY A 522 -18.74 0.32 -5.83
CA GLY A 522 -19.52 -0.64 -6.61
C GLY A 522 -19.71 -1.97 -5.91
N GLU A 523 -18.69 -2.44 -5.20
CA GLU A 523 -18.66 -3.68 -4.43
C GLU A 523 -19.65 -3.63 -3.25
N GLU A 524 -19.68 -2.51 -2.52
CA GLU A 524 -20.63 -2.31 -1.41
C GLU A 524 -22.09 -2.27 -1.87
N LEU A 525 -22.33 -1.82 -3.12
CA LEU A 525 -23.68 -1.69 -3.70
C LEU A 525 -24.18 -2.96 -4.36
N PHE A 526 -23.31 -3.72 -5.05
CA PHE A 526 -23.73 -4.69 -6.06
C PHE A 526 -23.13 -6.09 -5.89
N SER A 527 -22.25 -6.36 -4.91
CA SER A 527 -21.70 -7.71 -4.68
C SER A 527 -22.83 -8.73 -4.45
N ASN A 528 -22.67 -9.94 -4.95
CA ASN A 528 -23.57 -11.06 -4.72
C ASN A 528 -22.90 -12.36 -5.16
N GLY A 529 -22.06 -12.96 -4.33
CA GLY A 529 -21.35 -14.19 -4.64
C GLY A 529 -20.38 -14.63 -3.55
N ALA A 530 -19.83 -15.82 -3.75
CA ALA A 530 -18.75 -16.36 -2.94
C ALA A 530 -17.47 -15.55 -3.18
N HIS A 531 -16.80 -15.18 -2.09
CA HIS A 531 -15.52 -14.49 -2.10
C HIS A 531 -14.54 -15.33 -1.27
N LEU A 532 -13.89 -16.29 -1.93
CA LEU A 532 -13.13 -17.34 -1.25
C LEU A 532 -11.94 -16.79 -0.48
N ALA A 533 -11.24 -15.77 -1.02
CA ALA A 533 -10.12 -15.13 -0.35
C ALA A 533 -10.49 -14.55 1.03
N THR A 534 -11.75 -14.10 1.22
CA THR A 534 -12.24 -13.61 2.51
C THR A 534 -13.02 -14.66 3.31
N GLY A 535 -13.27 -15.84 2.73
CA GLY A 535 -14.06 -16.91 3.34
C GLY A 535 -15.52 -16.50 3.58
N ARG A 536 -16.13 -15.69 2.69
CA ARG A 536 -17.46 -15.13 2.86
C ARG A 536 -18.30 -15.18 1.61
N TYR A 537 -19.63 -15.32 1.78
CA TYR A 537 -20.57 -14.98 0.73
C TYR A 537 -21.02 -13.53 0.93
N GLU A 538 -20.68 -12.64 0.00
CA GLU A 538 -20.90 -11.20 0.11
C GLU A 538 -22.15 -10.78 -0.63
N ILE A 539 -22.98 -9.95 0.03
CA ILE A 539 -24.19 -9.36 -0.56
C ILE A 539 -24.14 -7.84 -0.41
N GLY A 540 -24.10 -7.15 -1.56
CA GLY A 540 -24.18 -5.70 -1.66
C GLY A 540 -25.57 -5.16 -1.33
N THR A 541 -25.64 -3.91 -0.93
CA THR A 541 -26.91 -3.23 -0.64
C THR A 541 -27.07 -1.99 -1.49
N ALA A 542 -27.89 -2.10 -2.53
CA ALA A 542 -28.13 -1.02 -3.47
C ALA A 542 -28.89 0.21 -2.89
N THR A 543 -29.25 0.20 -1.62
CA THR A 543 -29.95 1.30 -0.92
C THR A 543 -29.06 2.00 0.11
N LEU A 544 -27.76 1.77 0.07
CA LEU A 544 -26.82 2.52 0.90
C LEU A 544 -26.83 3.99 0.50
N ASP A 545 -26.73 4.85 1.52
CA ASP A 545 -26.55 6.29 1.39
C ASP A 545 -25.05 6.67 1.54
N GLU A 546 -24.70 7.94 1.39
CA GLU A 546 -23.33 8.43 1.63
C GLU A 546 -22.97 8.31 3.11
N GLU A 547 -21.84 7.65 3.38
CA GLU A 547 -21.22 7.66 4.69
C GLU A 547 -20.73 9.07 5.03
N THR A 548 -21.07 9.59 6.21
CA THR A 548 -20.74 10.94 6.64
C THR A 548 -19.82 10.93 7.86
N VAL A 549 -18.67 11.60 7.80
CA VAL A 549 -17.75 11.74 8.93
C VAL A 549 -17.63 13.18 9.42
N TYR A 550 -17.70 13.35 10.75
CA TYR A 550 -17.31 14.57 11.46
C TYR A 550 -16.05 14.27 12.27
N ARG A 551 -14.96 14.93 11.95
CA ARG A 551 -13.67 14.67 12.61
C ARG A 551 -13.09 15.93 13.25
N SER A 552 -12.45 15.73 14.40
CA SER A 552 -11.70 16.77 15.12
C SER A 552 -10.33 16.23 15.46
N ASP A 553 -9.29 16.97 15.10
CA ASP A 553 -7.89 16.67 15.42
C ASP A 553 -7.28 17.82 16.22
N PHE A 554 -6.52 17.49 17.27
CA PHE A 554 -5.77 18.41 18.08
C PHE A 554 -4.31 17.95 18.11
N ILE A 555 -3.44 18.75 17.48
CA ILE A 555 -2.04 18.41 17.33
C ILE A 555 -1.21 19.39 18.19
N LEU A 556 -0.30 18.84 19.00
CA LEU A 556 0.70 19.56 19.73
C LEU A 556 2.07 19.26 19.14
N GLY A 557 2.70 20.26 18.54
CA GLY A 557 4.07 20.22 18.07
C GLY A 557 4.96 21.01 19.02
N TRP A 558 5.99 20.36 19.59
CA TRP A 558 6.99 21.02 20.40
C TRP A 558 8.38 20.65 19.92
N ALA A 559 9.19 21.67 19.62
CA ALA A 559 10.56 21.50 19.17
C ALA A 559 11.48 22.44 19.92
N LYS A 560 12.49 21.90 20.58
CA LYS A 560 13.50 22.68 21.28
C LYS A 560 14.86 22.04 21.22
N ASP A 561 15.87 22.79 20.76
CA ASP A 561 17.22 22.33 20.56
C ASP A 561 17.24 21.07 19.64
N SER A 562 17.49 19.91 20.22
CA SER A 562 17.54 18.62 19.52
C SER A 562 16.38 17.67 19.90
N VAL A 563 15.36 18.18 20.56
CA VAL A 563 14.18 17.38 20.98
C VAL A 563 12.94 17.87 20.27
N GLU A 564 12.19 16.96 19.67
CA GLU A 564 10.92 17.20 19.00
C GLU A 564 9.86 16.26 19.56
N LEU A 565 8.69 16.79 19.85
CA LEU A 565 7.51 16.03 20.29
C LEU A 565 6.33 16.40 19.41
N ASN A 566 5.69 15.42 18.83
CA ASN A 566 4.42 15.55 18.12
C ASN A 566 3.39 14.63 18.78
N LEU A 567 2.26 15.18 19.17
CA LEU A 567 1.12 14.46 19.72
C LEU A 567 -0.13 14.81 18.92
N ASN A 568 -0.90 13.82 18.53
CA ASN A 568 -2.18 14.01 17.86
C ASN A 568 -3.29 13.27 18.62
N ALA A 569 -4.29 14.00 19.06
CA ALA A 569 -5.51 13.45 19.64
C ALA A 569 -6.66 13.67 18.66
N TYR A 570 -7.39 12.62 18.32
CA TYR A 570 -8.47 12.70 17.35
C TYR A 570 -9.77 12.05 17.85
N TYR A 571 -10.86 12.57 17.31
CA TYR A 571 -12.21 12.03 17.47
C TYR A 571 -12.94 12.12 16.13
N ALA A 572 -13.51 11.01 15.66
CA ALA A 572 -14.34 10.96 14.48
C ALA A 572 -15.68 10.28 14.82
N SER A 573 -16.79 10.90 14.39
CA SER A 573 -18.14 10.34 14.43
C SER A 573 -18.60 10.13 13.01
N PHE A 574 -19.03 8.92 12.73
CA PHE A 574 -19.63 8.54 11.47
C PHE A 574 -21.12 8.39 11.62
N ASP A 575 -21.88 9.00 10.75
CA ASP A 575 -23.26 8.70 10.48
C ASP A 575 -23.28 7.78 9.25
N ASP A 576 -24.05 6.70 9.29
CA ASP A 576 -24.19 5.73 8.19
C ASP A 576 -22.85 5.06 7.76
N PHE A 577 -22.00 4.69 8.74
CA PHE A 577 -20.74 3.96 8.48
C PHE A 577 -21.06 2.63 7.81
N ILE A 578 -20.43 2.37 6.65
CA ILE A 578 -20.65 1.16 5.84
C ILE A 578 -19.75 0.04 6.36
N TYR A 579 -20.33 -1.13 6.66
CA TYR A 579 -19.62 -2.30 7.16
C TYR A 579 -20.29 -3.60 6.70
N GLN A 580 -19.56 -4.70 6.74
CA GLN A 580 -20.08 -6.04 6.51
C GLN A 580 -20.72 -6.59 7.79
N ASN A 581 -22.01 -6.91 7.73
CA ASN A 581 -22.79 -7.43 8.85
C ASN A 581 -23.10 -8.92 8.64
N PRO A 582 -22.69 -9.83 9.56
CA PRO A 582 -23.01 -11.23 9.45
C PRO A 582 -24.51 -11.47 9.63
N THR A 583 -25.10 -12.32 8.80
CA THR A 583 -26.53 -12.64 8.85
C THR A 583 -26.83 -13.87 9.70
N GLY A 584 -25.84 -14.71 10.00
CA GLY A 584 -25.99 -16.03 10.59
C GLY A 584 -26.54 -17.08 9.61
N ALA A 585 -26.68 -16.75 8.34
CA ALA A 585 -27.01 -17.70 7.26
C ALA A 585 -25.73 -18.16 6.56
N GLU A 586 -25.83 -19.28 5.85
CA GLU A 586 -24.77 -19.82 4.98
C GLU A 586 -25.29 -19.95 3.55
N MET A 587 -24.44 -19.64 2.59
CA MET A 587 -24.66 -19.88 1.15
C MET A 587 -23.36 -20.41 0.55
N GLU A 588 -23.46 -21.46 -0.27
CA GLU A 588 -22.28 -22.11 -0.89
C GLU A 588 -21.21 -22.49 0.17
N GLU A 589 -21.69 -22.98 1.33
CA GLU A 589 -20.84 -23.38 2.48
C GLU A 589 -20.04 -22.24 3.13
N LEU A 590 -20.34 -20.98 2.77
CA LEU A 590 -19.73 -19.78 3.31
C LEU A 590 -20.70 -18.98 4.17
N PRO A 591 -20.22 -18.35 5.26
CA PRO A 591 -21.04 -17.43 6.07
C PRO A 591 -21.42 -16.18 5.26
N VAL A 592 -22.71 -15.83 5.31
CA VAL A 592 -23.27 -14.71 4.55
C VAL A 592 -23.09 -13.40 5.29
N PHE A 593 -22.41 -12.44 4.64
CA PHE A 593 -22.26 -11.05 5.07
C PHE A 593 -23.01 -10.12 4.12
N VAL A 594 -23.72 -9.13 4.70
CA VAL A 594 -24.45 -8.11 3.93
C VAL A 594 -23.88 -6.74 4.23
N TRP A 595 -23.57 -5.97 3.21
CA TRP A 595 -23.16 -4.59 3.35
C TRP A 595 -24.29 -3.76 3.98
N SER A 596 -24.03 -3.13 5.11
CA SER A 596 -24.98 -2.47 5.98
C SER A 596 -24.44 -1.13 6.46
N GLN A 597 -25.30 -0.30 7.03
CA GLN A 597 -24.94 0.99 7.61
C GLN A 597 -25.35 1.09 9.07
N ALA A 598 -24.48 1.71 9.89
CA ALA A 598 -24.77 2.09 11.28
C ALA A 598 -23.86 3.24 11.71
N ASP A 599 -24.21 3.95 12.77
CA ASP A 599 -23.37 4.98 13.33
C ASP A 599 -22.14 4.38 14.01
N ALA A 600 -20.97 4.99 13.80
CA ALA A 600 -19.72 4.54 14.39
C ALA A 600 -18.91 5.69 14.99
N LYS A 601 -18.06 5.39 15.95
CA LYS A 601 -17.16 6.36 16.58
C LYS A 601 -15.76 5.82 16.66
N PHE A 602 -14.80 6.69 16.35
CA PHE A 602 -13.37 6.43 16.43
C PHE A 602 -12.73 7.52 17.30
N ARG A 603 -11.89 7.13 18.23
CA ARG A 603 -11.11 8.06 19.05
C ARG A 603 -9.74 7.49 19.32
N GLY A 604 -8.74 8.32 19.29
CA GLY A 604 -7.39 7.83 19.54
C GLY A 604 -6.40 8.95 19.85
N LEU A 605 -5.22 8.46 20.16
CA LEU A 605 -4.05 9.28 20.46
C LEU A 605 -2.85 8.60 19.82
N ASP A 606 -2.13 9.34 18.99
CA ASP A 606 -0.84 8.93 18.44
C ASP A 606 0.22 9.97 18.74
N GLY A 607 1.49 9.56 18.83
CA GLY A 607 2.55 10.51 19.12
C GLY A 607 3.94 9.98 18.88
N GLU A 608 4.85 10.92 18.70
CA GLU A 608 6.25 10.65 18.46
C GLU A 608 7.12 11.65 19.22
N LEU A 609 8.17 11.13 19.86
CA LEU A 609 9.26 11.88 20.47
C LEU A 609 10.56 11.57 19.76
N ARG A 610 11.25 12.58 19.25
CA ARG A 610 12.61 12.48 18.70
C ARG A 610 13.58 13.25 19.55
N TRP A 611 14.73 12.64 19.84
CA TRP A 611 15.85 13.29 20.50
C TRP A 611 17.12 13.01 19.72
N SER A 612 17.63 14.00 19.03
CA SER A 612 18.74 13.88 18.09
C SER A 612 20.05 14.46 18.66
N ASN A 613 21.18 14.16 18.01
CA ASN A 613 22.50 14.78 18.27
C ASN A 613 23.06 14.59 19.70
N ILE A 614 22.69 13.51 20.40
CA ILE A 614 23.23 13.19 21.72
C ILE A 614 24.67 12.66 21.54
N GLN A 615 25.66 13.39 22.07
CA GLN A 615 27.04 12.94 22.00
C GLN A 615 27.27 11.82 23.01
N MET A 616 27.43 10.58 22.53
CA MET A 616 27.54 9.40 23.39
C MET A 616 28.41 8.31 22.73
N ALA A 617 29.13 7.54 23.53
CA ALA A 617 29.91 6.38 23.08
C ALA A 617 30.90 6.65 21.93
N GLY A 618 31.43 7.88 21.83
CA GLY A 618 32.35 8.26 20.76
C GLY A 618 31.70 8.57 19.41
N GLY A 619 30.41 8.72 19.37
CA GLY A 619 29.60 9.06 18.20
C GLY A 619 28.37 9.88 18.57
N THR A 620 27.39 9.89 17.69
CA THR A 620 26.13 10.62 17.86
C THR A 620 24.99 9.63 17.98
N LEU A 621 24.21 9.72 19.07
CA LEU A 621 23.01 8.95 19.30
C LEU A 621 21.79 9.79 18.93
N SER A 622 20.82 9.20 18.23
CA SER A 622 19.48 9.70 18.06
C SER A 622 18.48 8.67 18.58
N MET A 623 17.42 9.13 19.21
CA MET A 623 16.35 8.30 19.79
C MET A 623 15.02 8.73 19.21
N ARG A 624 14.17 7.76 18.86
CA ARG A 624 12.78 7.95 18.44
C ARG A 624 11.89 7.03 19.26
N GLY A 625 10.92 7.58 19.95
CA GLY A 625 9.84 6.81 20.57
C GLY A 625 8.51 7.17 19.94
N PHE A 626 7.64 6.18 19.73
CA PHE A 626 6.29 6.42 19.24
C PHE A 626 5.27 5.55 19.98
N PHE A 627 4.02 5.94 19.92
CA PHE A 627 2.89 5.13 20.36
C PHE A 627 1.64 5.48 19.57
N ASP A 628 0.70 4.55 19.51
CA ASP A 628 -0.66 4.78 19.04
C ASP A 628 -1.68 3.93 19.83
N VAL A 629 -2.83 4.54 20.07
CA VAL A 629 -3.97 3.94 20.78
C VAL A 629 -5.23 4.33 20.05
N ILE A 630 -6.09 3.35 19.78
CA ILE A 630 -7.39 3.57 19.16
C ILE A 630 -8.49 2.85 19.91
N ARG A 631 -9.65 3.45 19.97
CA ARG A 631 -10.90 2.84 20.48
C ARG A 631 -12.03 3.19 19.53
N THR A 632 -12.81 2.21 19.18
CA THR A 632 -13.96 2.34 18.28
C THR A 632 -15.24 1.93 18.97
N SER A 633 -16.37 2.20 18.37
CA SER A 633 -17.66 1.63 18.72
C SER A 633 -18.62 1.72 17.54
N LEU A 634 -19.45 0.68 17.39
CA LEU A 634 -20.54 0.58 16.42
C LEU A 634 -21.88 0.62 17.14
N ASP A 635 -22.83 1.44 16.68
CA ASP A 635 -24.14 1.59 17.32
C ASP A 635 -25.17 0.68 16.65
N THR A 636 -25.10 -0.62 16.98
CA THR A 636 -26.10 -1.61 16.55
C THR A 636 -26.69 -2.34 17.76
N ALA A 637 -27.81 -3.03 17.56
CA ALA A 637 -28.46 -3.79 18.62
C ALA A 637 -27.73 -5.10 18.95
N SER A 638 -26.97 -5.66 18.01
CA SER A 638 -26.32 -6.97 18.12
C SER A 638 -24.83 -6.88 18.39
N GLU A 639 -24.18 -5.79 17.97
CA GLU A 639 -22.73 -5.65 18.01
C GLU A 639 -22.32 -4.23 18.36
N SER A 640 -21.29 -4.08 19.19
CA SER A 640 -20.77 -2.78 19.62
C SER A 640 -19.34 -2.51 19.16
N GLU A 641 -18.64 -3.53 18.69
CA GLU A 641 -17.25 -3.46 18.26
C GLU A 641 -17.14 -3.54 16.72
N LEU A 642 -16.10 -2.95 16.18
CA LEU A 642 -15.77 -3.03 14.75
C LEU A 642 -14.68 -4.08 14.52
N PRO A 643 -14.72 -4.82 13.41
CA PRO A 643 -13.70 -5.81 13.09
C PRO A 643 -12.40 -5.17 12.64
N LEU A 644 -11.31 -5.92 12.73
CA LEU A 644 -9.98 -5.59 12.21
C LEU A 644 -9.40 -4.27 12.75
N ILE A 645 -9.78 -3.88 13.97
CA ILE A 645 -9.27 -2.67 14.63
C ILE A 645 -7.86 -2.95 15.18
N PRO A 646 -6.84 -2.15 14.83
CA PRO A 646 -5.49 -2.40 15.26
C PRO A 646 -5.33 -2.33 16.79
N ALA A 647 -4.47 -3.19 17.34
CA ALA A 647 -4.06 -3.18 18.73
C ALA A 647 -3.22 -1.95 19.08
N ASP A 648 -3.18 -1.57 20.37
CA ASP A 648 -2.32 -0.50 20.88
C ASP A 648 -0.84 -0.85 20.69
N ARG A 649 0.00 0.15 20.31
CA ARG A 649 1.43 -0.05 20.08
C ARG A 649 2.29 0.99 20.77
N ILE A 650 3.49 0.57 21.15
CA ILE A 650 4.57 1.45 21.59
C ILE A 650 5.89 0.97 20.99
N GLY A 651 6.67 1.87 20.43
CA GLY A 651 7.96 1.58 19.81
C GLY A 651 9.07 2.53 20.25
N LEU A 652 10.31 2.02 20.19
CA LEU A 652 11.54 2.76 20.48
C LEU A 652 12.59 2.40 19.42
N SER A 653 13.20 3.40 18.80
CA SER A 653 14.33 3.25 17.88
C SER A 653 15.53 4.05 18.39
N LEU A 654 16.71 3.44 18.40
CA LEU A 654 17.98 4.01 18.81
C LEU A 654 18.96 3.96 17.63
N THR A 655 19.39 5.09 17.12
CA THR A 655 20.39 5.19 16.04
C THR A 655 21.70 5.71 16.60
N GLN A 656 22.73 4.88 16.65
CA GLN A 656 24.09 5.27 17.03
C GLN A 656 24.99 5.38 15.80
N GLN A 657 25.50 6.59 15.54
CA GLN A 657 26.38 6.89 14.41
C GLN A 657 27.82 7.04 14.85
N TRP A 658 28.76 6.30 14.21
CA TRP A 658 30.21 6.42 14.37
C TRP A 658 30.89 6.70 13.02
N GLY A 659 31.03 7.97 12.65
CA GLY A 659 31.58 8.33 11.34
C GLY A 659 30.77 7.72 10.20
N ASP A 660 31.35 6.75 9.50
CA ASP A 660 30.75 6.10 8.33
C ASP A 660 29.88 4.87 8.67
N VAL A 661 29.72 4.55 9.96
CA VAL A 661 28.95 3.37 10.43
C VAL A 661 27.77 3.82 11.29
N ALA A 662 26.59 3.30 11.03
CA ALA A 662 25.38 3.46 11.83
C ALA A 662 24.90 2.10 12.34
N LEU A 663 24.50 2.03 13.60
CA LEU A 663 23.75 0.93 14.19
C LEU A 663 22.40 1.45 14.63
N ILE A 664 21.33 0.84 14.12
CA ILE A 664 19.97 1.12 14.52
C ILE A 664 19.43 -0.09 15.27
N LEU A 665 18.83 0.13 16.43
CA LEU A 665 18.16 -0.90 17.23
C LEU A 665 16.74 -0.46 17.45
N GLU A 666 15.77 -1.33 17.16
CA GLU A 666 14.34 -1.06 17.27
C GLU A 666 13.67 -2.09 18.18
N ALA A 667 12.72 -1.64 18.94
CA ALA A 667 11.88 -2.48 19.78
C ALA A 667 10.46 -1.96 19.74
N MET A 668 9.50 -2.85 19.47
CA MET A 668 8.08 -2.52 19.45
C MET A 668 7.30 -3.56 20.25
N ARG A 669 6.38 -3.11 21.07
CA ARG A 669 5.34 -3.94 21.70
C ARG A 669 4.00 -3.64 21.05
N VAL A 670 3.34 -4.67 20.58
CA VAL A 670 1.93 -4.69 20.16
C VAL A 670 1.15 -5.37 21.30
N ALA A 671 0.08 -4.75 21.77
CA ALA A 671 -0.77 -5.29 22.84
C ALA A 671 -1.68 -6.40 22.32
N ASP A 672 -2.31 -7.14 23.25
CA ASP A 672 -3.40 -8.04 22.92
C ASP A 672 -4.59 -7.23 22.38
N GLN A 673 -5.36 -7.80 21.43
CA GLN A 673 -6.61 -7.22 20.95
C GLN A 673 -7.77 -8.14 21.27
N ASP A 674 -8.47 -7.79 22.37
CA ASP A 674 -9.62 -8.54 22.90
C ASP A 674 -10.95 -7.82 22.65
N ASP A 675 -10.92 -6.53 22.27
CA ASP A 675 -12.12 -5.74 21.97
C ASP A 675 -12.53 -6.02 20.50
N VAL A 676 -13.18 -7.18 20.29
CA VAL A 676 -13.54 -7.70 18.96
C VAL A 676 -15.05 -7.98 18.87
N PRO A 677 -15.66 -7.91 17.68
CA PRO A 677 -17.05 -8.34 17.49
C PRO A 677 -17.20 -9.85 17.71
N SER A 678 -18.44 -10.29 17.98
CA SER A 678 -18.75 -11.66 18.36
C SER A 678 -18.41 -12.74 17.30
N TYR A 679 -18.16 -12.33 16.09
CA TYR A 679 -17.81 -13.19 14.94
C TYR A 679 -16.32 -13.10 14.55
N GLU A 680 -15.50 -12.47 15.36
CA GLU A 680 -14.07 -12.32 15.15
C GLU A 680 -13.28 -12.88 16.34
N LEU A 681 -12.14 -13.52 16.07
CA LEU A 681 -11.27 -14.04 17.10
C LEU A 681 -10.30 -12.95 17.61
N PRO A 682 -9.98 -12.95 18.92
CA PRO A 682 -8.96 -12.05 19.48
C PRO A 682 -7.56 -12.44 18.98
N THR A 683 -6.61 -11.50 19.04
CA THR A 683 -5.20 -11.78 18.75
C THR A 683 -4.32 -11.52 19.97
N GLU A 684 -3.35 -12.40 20.20
CA GLU A 684 -2.32 -12.20 21.21
C GLU A 684 -1.34 -11.10 20.79
N GLY A 685 -0.88 -10.34 21.75
CA GLY A 685 0.12 -9.32 21.51
C GLY A 685 1.53 -9.89 21.46
N PHE A 686 2.42 -9.22 20.73
CA PHE A 686 3.78 -9.68 20.51
C PHE A 686 4.83 -8.57 20.72
N ASN A 687 6.11 -8.97 20.79
CA ASN A 687 7.23 -8.03 20.79
C ASN A 687 8.02 -8.20 19.49
N ASN A 688 8.40 -7.09 18.87
CA ASN A 688 9.31 -7.10 17.75
C ASN A 688 10.63 -6.41 18.11
N TYR A 689 11.77 -7.05 17.77
CA TYR A 689 13.10 -6.51 17.97
C TYR A 689 13.87 -6.59 16.68
N ASP A 690 14.33 -5.43 16.18
CA ASP A 690 15.07 -5.32 14.94
C ASP A 690 16.45 -4.68 15.16
N ALA A 691 17.41 -5.04 14.32
CA ALA A 691 18.73 -4.43 14.32
C ALA A 691 19.19 -4.18 12.88
N HIS A 692 19.71 -2.98 12.62
CA HIS A 692 20.16 -2.59 11.31
C HIS A 692 21.55 -1.96 11.41
N LEU A 693 22.51 -2.51 10.68
CA LEU A 693 23.88 -2.02 10.59
C LEU A 693 24.14 -1.47 9.20
N GLU A 694 24.54 -0.22 9.10
CA GLU A 694 24.90 0.45 7.85
C GLU A 694 26.36 0.88 7.84
N TRP A 695 27.02 0.71 6.71
CA TRP A 695 28.33 1.25 6.43
C TRP A 695 28.30 2.11 5.17
N GLN A 696 28.66 3.38 5.31
CA GLN A 696 28.67 4.39 4.23
C GLN A 696 30.09 4.94 4.03
N PRO A 697 30.98 4.22 3.32
CA PRO A 697 32.34 4.68 3.09
C PRO A 697 32.37 6.00 2.32
N ARG A 698 33.22 6.92 2.75
CA ARG A 698 33.44 8.19 2.06
C ARG A 698 34.18 7.97 0.74
N LEU A 699 33.51 8.27 -0.37
CA LEU A 699 34.10 8.24 -1.69
C LEU A 699 34.52 9.66 -2.12
N SER A 700 35.64 9.74 -2.85
CA SER A 700 36.21 11.04 -3.25
C SER A 700 35.48 11.74 -4.40
N SER A 701 34.41 11.13 -4.93
CA SER A 701 33.76 11.55 -6.20
C SER A 701 32.34 12.08 -6.04
N GLY A 702 31.87 12.40 -4.82
CA GLY A 702 30.47 12.77 -4.58
C GLY A 702 29.48 11.59 -4.65
N GLN A 703 29.96 10.40 -5.00
CA GLN A 703 29.19 9.16 -5.03
C GLN A 703 28.97 8.62 -3.62
N LYS A 704 27.81 8.02 -3.37
CA LYS A 704 27.46 7.41 -2.10
C LYS A 704 27.24 5.92 -2.27
N VAL A 705 27.94 5.12 -1.47
CA VAL A 705 27.72 3.68 -1.33
C VAL A 705 27.22 3.41 0.08
N THR A 706 26.20 2.60 0.22
CA THR A 706 25.75 2.09 1.53
C THR A 706 25.69 0.59 1.43
N VAL A 707 26.40 -0.10 2.34
CA VAL A 707 26.25 -1.55 2.55
C VAL A 707 25.53 -1.73 3.87
N PHE A 708 24.50 -2.57 3.91
CA PHE A 708 23.72 -2.77 5.11
C PHE A 708 23.41 -4.25 5.39
N LEU A 709 23.28 -4.55 6.67
CA LEU A 709 22.77 -5.81 7.19
C LEU A 709 21.60 -5.47 8.13
N ARG A 710 20.43 -6.03 7.86
CA ARG A 710 19.22 -5.88 8.65
C ARG A 710 18.78 -7.22 9.20
N GLY A 711 18.45 -7.27 10.48
CA GLY A 711 17.80 -8.42 11.12
C GLY A 711 16.44 -7.97 11.66
N GLU A 712 15.39 -8.65 11.30
CA GLU A 712 13.99 -8.39 11.67
C GLU A 712 13.45 -9.56 12.48
N ASN A 713 12.52 -9.29 13.38
CA ASN A 713 11.96 -10.28 14.32
C ASN A 713 13.05 -11.15 14.98
N LEU A 714 14.04 -10.51 15.57
CA LEU A 714 15.23 -11.20 16.14
C LEU A 714 14.89 -12.15 17.29
N SER A 715 13.76 -11.95 17.95
CA SER A 715 13.23 -12.86 18.96
C SER A 715 12.60 -14.11 18.38
N ASP A 716 12.30 -14.14 17.10
CA ASP A 716 11.54 -15.18 16.42
C ASP A 716 10.17 -15.38 17.08
N ASP A 717 9.51 -14.27 17.40
CA ASP A 717 8.21 -14.24 18.06
C ASP A 717 7.11 -14.43 17.02
N GLU A 718 6.08 -15.20 17.32
CA GLU A 718 4.90 -15.31 16.45
C GLU A 718 4.17 -13.99 16.43
N GLN A 719 3.95 -13.43 15.26
CA GLN A 719 3.35 -12.12 15.06
C GLN A 719 2.10 -12.25 14.20
N ARG A 720 0.94 -11.85 14.72
CA ARG A 720 -0.32 -11.80 13.97
C ARG A 720 -0.87 -10.39 13.99
N LEU A 721 -1.03 -9.80 12.80
CA LEU A 721 -1.57 -8.45 12.68
C LEU A 721 -3.09 -8.52 12.75
N HIS A 722 -3.69 -7.96 13.80
CA HIS A 722 -5.15 -7.98 13.97
C HIS A 722 -5.92 -7.34 12.81
N THR A 723 -5.28 -6.47 12.04
CA THR A 723 -5.82 -5.80 10.83
C THR A 723 -5.82 -6.69 9.58
N SER A 724 -5.33 -7.92 9.65
CA SER A 724 -5.32 -8.89 8.56
C SER A 724 -6.61 -9.71 8.51
N PHE A 725 -7.18 -9.93 7.33
CA PHE A 725 -8.31 -10.84 7.14
C PHE A 725 -7.95 -12.30 7.46
N ILE A 726 -6.71 -12.68 7.20
CA ILE A 726 -6.19 -14.03 7.41
C ILE A 726 -5.35 -14.14 8.70
N LYS A 727 -5.56 -13.26 9.69
CA LYS A 727 -4.77 -13.21 10.92
C LYS A 727 -4.74 -14.54 11.71
N ASP A 728 -5.82 -15.30 11.58
CA ASP A 728 -5.99 -16.56 12.30
C ASP A 728 -5.37 -17.75 11.56
N ALA A 729 -5.11 -17.62 10.24
CA ALA A 729 -4.52 -18.66 9.39
C ALA A 729 -3.10 -18.32 8.89
N ALA A 730 -2.62 -17.07 9.07
CA ALA A 730 -1.36 -16.60 8.50
C ALA A 730 -0.61 -15.67 9.44
N PRO A 731 0.39 -16.18 10.20
CA PRO A 731 1.32 -15.32 10.94
C PRO A 731 2.26 -14.56 10.00
N GLN A 732 2.92 -13.53 10.51
CA GLN A 732 3.99 -12.82 9.81
C GLN A 732 5.26 -13.68 9.77
N ARG A 733 6.20 -13.33 8.87
CA ARG A 733 7.49 -14.01 8.74
C ARG A 733 8.27 -14.06 10.07
N GLY A 734 8.98 -15.16 10.28
CA GLY A 734 9.88 -15.36 11.39
C GLY A 734 11.13 -14.49 11.28
N ARG A 735 12.15 -14.80 12.06
CA ARG A 735 13.42 -14.06 12.06
C ARG A 735 14.07 -14.04 10.67
N THR A 736 14.30 -12.83 10.15
CA THR A 736 14.85 -12.61 8.81
C THR A 736 16.13 -11.78 8.85
N TRP A 737 17.14 -12.18 8.07
CA TRP A 737 18.36 -11.40 7.86
C TRP A 737 18.44 -10.96 6.40
N THR A 738 18.52 -9.65 6.17
CA THR A 738 18.67 -9.06 4.84
C THR A 738 20.05 -8.42 4.70
N LEU A 739 20.79 -8.78 3.66
CA LEU A 739 22.04 -8.14 3.26
C LEU A 739 21.83 -7.37 1.96
N GLY A 740 22.27 -6.11 1.91
CA GLY A 740 22.09 -5.32 0.71
C GLY A 740 23.14 -4.23 0.51
N ALA A 741 23.10 -3.65 -0.68
CA ALA A 741 23.95 -2.52 -1.05
C ALA A 741 23.16 -1.52 -1.90
N ARG A 742 23.47 -0.22 -1.71
CA ARG A 742 22.91 0.91 -2.49
C ARG A 742 24.05 1.74 -3.03
N TYR A 743 23.91 2.16 -4.27
CA TYR A 743 24.85 3.07 -4.94
C TYR A 743 24.09 4.26 -5.50
N GLN A 744 24.59 5.47 -5.23
CA GLN A 744 24.05 6.74 -5.73
C GLN A 744 25.18 7.58 -6.36
N PHE A 745 24.89 8.25 -7.47
CA PHE A 745 25.86 9.06 -8.22
C PHE A 745 25.20 10.26 -8.90
#